data_0942cb2fe6c6d0ff8b46f242e3c96a24
#
_entry.id   0942cb2fe6c6d0ff8b46f242e3c96a24
#
_cell.length_a   1.000
_cell.length_b   1.000
_cell.length_c   1.000
_cell.angle_alpha   90.00
_cell.angle_beta   90.00
_cell.angle_gamma   90.00
#
_symmetry.space_group_name_H-M   'P 1'
#
loop_
_entity.id
_entity.type
_entity.pdbx_description
1 polymer ?
#
loop_
_entity_poly.entity_id
_entity_poly.type
_entity_poly.pdbx_seq_one_letter_code
_entity_poly.pdbx_strand_id
1 'polypeptide(L)'
;MPLTQRCPAITIQSMREWSLGKDAPLSLCIAADARMCTPDYKDDQIWELSLQAGDPPALALQTTYGLRAIQMRIFPGFLHGPRSVTDPAHFAAPPLVRQFFPNYLKVECRPFEELLVEAEYWVPESHAVVGRFTLMNTGAQEEQFRLRLYGLLRPGENPMVLAESYMEGALVLTGRSGPLNPVIFMAGGAVSDQAAYPSLGLPVHLVAGESHSVVWAHSGLGARQASFAAARALARCAWDAEIARLELANAGLIDIETGDVEWDVALAMAQKVTLGSFLGPTRALPHPSFVLTRSPDRGYSVRGDGVDYGLQWNGQMGLHAYLSALNLLPIAPQLSKGILRNYIHVQELNGTIDGKPGMAGQRCGTLCIPLLCTLAWKAFQHTEDLAFLEEVFPGLYSFLDVWFSEQHDRDADCFPEWDTPQQAGFDEWPTFARWGASGQGLDISKAETPDLASYLYAECQALLCMARQLGREGLLPLLEERCLRLAGGVEASWSQARHTYQHIDRDMHVSPQGGKLGRGKGAFRLTIDETFDQPLRVLLRINGPEEKAHNCRVSIRGRGKRGRSGTEKIAPRRFQWFWDHGTATSEKTYHKIEWVEVEGLAKKYATEVWAADYTREDQSLLLPLWAGIPDADRAAELVTDTLLDAQRYWRPYGIPNISVKDAAFHPGPQGAGSVGMIWNTMLGEGLVNYGYCHEAAELLSRLMQSAISSLRQDKAFFEAYHPDALRGIGERNHLCGVAPLHLFLHVLGVRLISPRKVWIAGRSPFPGPVTVRWRGLEILRQEDHTQLTFPDGHVVQSEGEEARLVEQRG
;
A
#
# COMPACT_ATOMS: atom_id res chain seq x y z
N MET A 1 -20.27 1.50 -48.48
CA MET A 1 -20.10 0.16 -47.87
C MET A 1 -19.15 0.34 -46.66
N PRO A 2 -19.59 0.21 -45.42
CA PRO A 2 -18.70 0.22 -44.28
C PRO A 2 -18.19 -1.19 -44.02
N LEU A 3 -16.87 -1.34 -44.04
CA LEU A 3 -16.16 -2.54 -43.59
C LEU A 3 -16.26 -2.60 -42.05
N THR A 4 -17.14 -3.43 -41.54
CA THR A 4 -17.15 -3.89 -40.17
C THR A 4 -15.94 -4.82 -39.98
N GLN A 5 -14.82 -4.28 -39.49
CA GLN A 5 -13.79 -5.09 -38.89
C GLN A 5 -14.39 -5.75 -37.64
N ARG A 6 -14.67 -7.03 -37.72
CA ARG A 6 -14.90 -7.86 -36.52
C ARG A 6 -13.62 -7.90 -35.72
N CYS A 7 -13.62 -7.29 -34.54
CA CYS A 7 -12.62 -7.60 -33.54
C CYS A 7 -12.61 -9.12 -33.32
N PRO A 8 -11.44 -9.78 -33.30
CA PRO A 8 -11.37 -11.19 -32.94
C PRO A 8 -11.96 -11.35 -31.56
N ALA A 9 -12.82 -12.34 -31.38
CA ALA A 9 -13.36 -12.71 -30.09
C ALA A 9 -12.17 -13.02 -29.18
N ILE A 10 -11.98 -12.21 -28.15
CA ILE A 10 -11.03 -12.49 -27.05
C ILE A 10 -11.56 -13.78 -26.43
N THR A 11 -10.85 -14.87 -26.62
CA THR A 11 -11.12 -16.11 -25.90
C THR A 11 -10.84 -15.78 -24.44
N ILE A 12 -11.90 -15.61 -23.63
CA ILE A 12 -11.78 -15.41 -22.18
C ILE A 12 -11.14 -16.69 -21.68
N GLN A 13 -9.87 -16.60 -21.27
CA GLN A 13 -9.17 -17.70 -20.65
C GLN A 13 -9.96 -18.06 -19.40
N SER A 14 -10.32 -19.33 -19.20
CA SER A 14 -11.00 -19.76 -17.99
C SER A 14 -10.15 -19.37 -16.80
N MET A 15 -10.73 -18.59 -15.89
CA MET A 15 -10.01 -18.15 -14.70
C MET A 15 -9.66 -19.36 -13.83
N ARG A 16 -8.51 -19.31 -13.17
CA ARG A 16 -8.05 -20.39 -12.28
C ARG A 16 -9.06 -20.62 -11.17
N GLU A 17 -9.51 -21.85 -11.03
CA GLU A 17 -10.27 -22.30 -9.87
C GLU A 17 -9.33 -22.69 -8.74
N TRP A 18 -9.64 -22.19 -7.54
CA TRP A 18 -8.89 -22.44 -6.34
C TRP A 18 -9.54 -23.51 -5.45
N SER A 19 -8.81 -24.02 -4.47
CA SER A 19 -9.30 -24.92 -3.43
C SER A 19 -8.72 -24.52 -2.09
N LEU A 20 -9.11 -23.31 -1.60
CA LEU A 20 -8.45 -22.64 -0.48
C LEU A 20 -9.33 -22.73 0.78
N GLY A 21 -8.89 -23.52 1.75
CA GLY A 21 -9.54 -23.65 3.06
C GLY A 21 -9.14 -22.50 4.02
N LYS A 22 -9.69 -22.58 5.24
CA LYS A 22 -9.48 -21.57 6.28
C LYS A 22 -7.99 -21.31 6.63
N ASP A 23 -7.13 -22.30 6.44
CA ASP A 23 -5.69 -22.20 6.77
C ASP A 23 -4.84 -21.69 5.60
N ALA A 24 -5.44 -21.44 4.43
CA ALA A 24 -4.77 -20.84 3.29
C ALA A 24 -4.47 -19.35 3.50
N PRO A 25 -3.49 -18.77 2.79
CA PRO A 25 -3.15 -17.35 2.87
C PRO A 25 -4.19 -16.50 2.12
N LEU A 26 -5.24 -16.03 2.82
CA LEU A 26 -6.40 -15.34 2.27
C LEU A 26 -6.56 -13.92 2.79
N SER A 27 -7.11 -13.03 1.97
CA SER A 27 -7.74 -11.78 2.37
C SER A 27 -9.20 -11.79 1.89
N LEU A 28 -10.13 -11.83 2.82
CA LEU A 28 -11.55 -12.08 2.57
C LEU A 28 -12.43 -10.83 2.65
N CYS A 29 -11.83 -9.63 2.69
CA CYS A 29 -12.55 -8.38 2.56
C CYS A 29 -12.99 -8.17 1.11
N ILE A 30 -14.25 -7.75 0.92
CA ILE A 30 -14.83 -7.33 -0.35
C ILE A 30 -15.57 -6.01 -0.19
N ALA A 31 -15.50 -5.16 -1.22
CA ALA A 31 -16.18 -3.88 -1.26
C ALA A 31 -16.49 -3.50 -2.73
N ALA A 32 -17.24 -2.45 -2.95
CA ALA A 32 -17.55 -1.99 -4.31
C ALA A 32 -16.30 -1.70 -5.14
N ASP A 33 -16.25 -2.16 -6.38
CA ASP A 33 -15.10 -2.04 -7.27
C ASP A 33 -15.19 -0.77 -8.14
N ALA A 34 -14.20 0.11 -8.01
CA ALA A 34 -14.15 1.38 -8.74
C ALA A 34 -14.04 1.23 -10.28
N ARG A 35 -13.72 0.04 -10.78
CA ARG A 35 -13.71 -0.25 -12.23
C ARG A 35 -15.11 -0.57 -12.77
N MET A 36 -16.06 -0.90 -11.89
CA MET A 36 -17.39 -1.39 -12.25
C MET A 36 -18.53 -0.46 -11.83
N CYS A 37 -18.32 0.33 -10.79
CA CYS A 37 -19.26 1.31 -10.25
C CYS A 37 -18.49 2.53 -9.72
N THR A 38 -19.20 3.48 -9.14
CA THR A 38 -18.59 4.64 -8.47
C THR A 38 -18.77 4.48 -6.96
N PRO A 39 -17.80 3.85 -6.24
CA PRO A 39 -17.88 3.69 -4.79
C PRO A 39 -17.99 5.05 -4.09
N ASP A 40 -18.84 5.14 -3.06
CA ASP A 40 -19.06 6.36 -2.30
C ASP A 40 -17.92 6.56 -1.31
N TYR A 41 -17.10 7.58 -1.52
CA TYR A 41 -16.00 7.94 -0.62
C TYR A 41 -16.46 8.32 0.79
N LYS A 42 -17.71 8.76 0.97
CA LYS A 42 -18.23 9.25 2.24
C LYS A 42 -18.96 8.20 3.05
N ASP A 43 -19.45 7.14 2.37
CA ASP A 43 -20.17 6.03 2.98
C ASP A 43 -19.96 4.74 2.17
N ASP A 44 -18.86 4.06 2.43
CA ASP A 44 -18.46 2.82 1.77
C ASP A 44 -18.57 1.65 2.76
N GLN A 45 -19.54 0.77 2.56
CA GLN A 45 -19.76 -0.39 3.42
C GLN A 45 -18.91 -1.56 2.96
N ILE A 46 -17.89 -1.87 3.75
CA ILE A 46 -16.91 -2.92 3.47
C ILE A 46 -17.32 -4.17 4.23
N TRP A 47 -17.23 -5.32 3.55
CA TRP A 47 -17.61 -6.61 4.09
C TRP A 47 -16.41 -7.55 4.19
N GLU A 48 -16.41 -8.40 5.21
CA GLU A 48 -15.40 -9.44 5.39
C GLU A 48 -16.09 -10.80 5.55
N LEU A 49 -15.67 -11.80 4.77
CA LEU A 49 -16.16 -13.17 4.90
C LEU A 49 -15.36 -13.93 5.95
N SER A 50 -16.06 -14.52 6.92
CA SER A 50 -15.50 -15.48 7.87
C SER A 50 -15.85 -16.90 7.41
N LEU A 51 -14.87 -17.77 7.26
CA LEU A 51 -15.09 -19.17 6.86
C LEU A 51 -15.55 -20.07 8.02
N GLN A 52 -15.39 -19.63 9.29
CA GLN A 52 -15.77 -20.42 10.45
C GLN A 52 -15.87 -19.60 11.74
N ALA A 53 -15.14 -18.47 11.85
CA ALA A 53 -15.02 -17.72 13.09
C ALA A 53 -16.28 -16.92 13.45
N GLY A 54 -16.31 -16.38 14.68
CA GLY A 54 -17.33 -15.47 15.21
C GLY A 54 -18.29 -16.13 16.18
N ASP A 55 -19.27 -15.36 16.64
CA ASP A 55 -20.31 -15.79 17.58
C ASP A 55 -21.71 -15.50 16.96
N PRO A 56 -22.47 -16.57 16.56
CA PRO A 56 -22.04 -17.99 16.52
C PRO A 56 -21.02 -18.27 15.42
N PRO A 57 -20.21 -19.36 15.49
CA PRO A 57 -19.35 -19.78 14.38
C PRO A 57 -20.20 -20.07 13.14
N ALA A 58 -19.80 -19.48 11.99
CA ALA A 58 -20.57 -19.63 10.75
C ALA A 58 -19.71 -19.26 9.52
N LEU A 59 -20.18 -19.68 8.35
CA LEU A 59 -19.78 -19.07 7.08
C LEU A 59 -20.48 -17.71 6.95
N ALA A 60 -19.91 -16.66 7.50
CA ALA A 60 -20.59 -15.39 7.73
C ALA A 60 -19.95 -14.22 7.01
N LEU A 61 -20.77 -13.46 6.30
CA LEU A 61 -20.38 -12.14 5.80
C LEU A 61 -20.66 -11.09 6.89
N GLN A 62 -19.68 -10.24 7.21
CA GLN A 62 -19.78 -9.32 8.34
C GLN A 62 -19.24 -7.91 8.02
N THR A 63 -19.81 -6.90 8.70
CA THR A 63 -19.38 -5.51 8.65
C THR A 63 -19.70 -4.80 9.98
N THR A 64 -19.04 -3.66 10.23
CA THR A 64 -19.43 -2.71 11.29
C THR A 64 -20.05 -1.44 10.71
N TYR A 65 -20.22 -1.36 9.41
CA TYR A 65 -20.65 -0.15 8.68
C TYR A 65 -19.79 1.09 9.00
N GLY A 66 -18.46 0.92 9.07
CA GLY A 66 -17.57 2.00 9.48
C GLY A 66 -17.81 2.45 10.93
N LEU A 67 -17.93 1.50 11.85
CA LEU A 67 -18.19 1.67 13.30
C LEU A 67 -19.59 2.20 13.68
N ARG A 68 -20.56 2.24 12.74
CA ARG A 68 -21.95 2.57 13.05
C ARG A 68 -22.74 1.41 13.70
N ALA A 69 -22.19 0.20 13.64
CA ALA A 69 -22.65 -0.96 14.41
C ALA A 69 -21.46 -1.61 15.11
N ILE A 70 -21.72 -2.28 16.23
CA ILE A 70 -20.73 -3.15 16.86
C ILE A 70 -20.46 -4.33 15.95
N GLN A 71 -21.52 -4.89 15.33
CA GLN A 71 -21.42 -5.99 14.38
C GLN A 71 -22.72 -6.11 13.58
N MET A 72 -22.59 -6.37 12.29
CA MET A 72 -23.64 -6.91 11.42
C MET A 72 -23.12 -8.17 10.76
N ARG A 73 -23.87 -9.27 10.84
CA ARG A 73 -23.52 -10.57 10.25
C ARG A 73 -24.69 -11.14 9.49
N ILE A 74 -24.40 -11.77 8.33
CA ILE A 74 -25.36 -12.50 7.49
C ILE A 74 -24.75 -13.86 7.20
N PHE A 75 -25.47 -14.95 7.50
CA PHE A 75 -24.92 -16.29 7.32
C PHE A 75 -26.03 -17.33 7.02
N PRO A 76 -25.72 -18.37 6.22
CA PRO A 76 -26.65 -19.46 5.97
C PRO A 76 -26.68 -20.46 7.14
N GLY A 77 -27.81 -21.13 7.26
CA GLY A 77 -27.99 -22.37 8.02
C GLY A 77 -28.75 -23.37 7.18
N PHE A 78 -28.46 -24.64 7.39
CA PHE A 78 -29.02 -25.73 6.59
C PHE A 78 -29.70 -26.74 7.48
N LEU A 79 -30.89 -27.18 7.06
CA LEU A 79 -31.64 -28.19 7.75
C LEU A 79 -31.97 -29.36 6.82
N HIS A 80 -31.82 -30.57 7.33
CA HIS A 80 -32.19 -31.80 6.68
C HIS A 80 -32.82 -32.74 7.69
N GLY A 81 -34.15 -32.92 7.62
CA GLY A 81 -34.91 -33.60 8.65
C GLY A 81 -34.73 -32.97 10.05
N PRO A 82 -34.28 -33.70 11.06
CA PRO A 82 -34.02 -33.18 12.40
C PRO A 82 -32.65 -32.51 12.54
N ARG A 83 -31.75 -32.67 11.54
CA ARG A 83 -30.39 -32.09 11.56
C ARG A 83 -30.44 -30.64 11.18
N SER A 84 -29.80 -29.77 11.97
CA SER A 84 -29.64 -28.36 11.69
C SER A 84 -28.17 -27.97 11.89
N VAL A 85 -27.56 -27.33 10.92
CA VAL A 85 -26.16 -26.97 10.97
C VAL A 85 -25.92 -25.54 10.46
N THR A 86 -25.09 -24.77 11.21
CA THR A 86 -24.62 -23.43 10.85
C THR A 86 -23.09 -23.32 10.98
N ASP A 87 -22.50 -24.05 11.93
CA ASP A 87 -21.07 -24.06 12.18
C ASP A 87 -20.36 -24.94 11.15
N PRO A 88 -19.45 -24.36 10.33
CA PRO A 88 -18.65 -25.09 9.35
C PRO A 88 -17.79 -26.23 9.91
N ALA A 89 -17.49 -26.20 11.22
CA ALA A 89 -16.81 -27.33 11.88
C ALA A 89 -17.63 -28.63 11.88
N HIS A 90 -18.95 -28.51 11.72
CA HIS A 90 -19.89 -29.64 11.70
C HIS A 90 -20.39 -29.97 10.28
N PHE A 91 -19.84 -29.32 9.25
CA PHE A 91 -20.15 -29.64 7.86
C PHE A 91 -19.50 -30.98 7.47
N ALA A 92 -20.10 -31.71 6.56
CA ALA A 92 -19.52 -32.93 5.97
C ALA A 92 -18.20 -32.62 5.21
N ALA A 93 -18.12 -31.45 4.54
CA ALA A 93 -16.87 -30.89 4.05
C ALA A 93 -16.80 -29.37 4.34
N PRO A 94 -15.65 -28.87 4.81
CA PRO A 94 -15.48 -27.48 5.19
C PRO A 94 -15.54 -26.54 3.97
N PRO A 95 -15.82 -25.23 4.18
CA PRO A 95 -15.82 -24.23 3.12
C PRO A 95 -14.46 -24.09 2.44
N LEU A 96 -14.46 -24.08 1.10
CA LEU A 96 -13.32 -23.83 0.24
C LEU A 96 -13.61 -22.63 -0.66
N VAL A 97 -12.73 -21.62 -0.65
CA VAL A 97 -12.80 -20.50 -1.60
C VAL A 97 -12.39 -21.01 -2.97
N ARG A 98 -13.27 -20.85 -3.95
CA ARG A 98 -13.10 -21.29 -5.34
C ARG A 98 -12.67 -20.15 -6.25
N GLN A 99 -13.20 -18.95 -6.02
CA GLN A 99 -12.92 -17.76 -6.84
C GLN A 99 -13.02 -16.49 -5.99
N PHE A 100 -12.25 -15.47 -6.34
CA PHE A 100 -12.27 -14.19 -5.65
C PHE A 100 -11.88 -13.01 -6.57
N PHE A 101 -12.54 -11.85 -6.34
CA PHE A 101 -12.22 -10.56 -6.94
C PHE A 101 -12.32 -9.47 -5.86
N PRO A 102 -11.99 -8.21 -6.15
CA PRO A 102 -12.12 -7.11 -5.19
C PRO A 102 -13.48 -7.02 -4.52
N ASN A 103 -14.55 -7.32 -5.26
CA ASN A 103 -15.94 -7.20 -4.83
C ASN A 103 -16.73 -8.53 -4.87
N TYR A 104 -16.05 -9.67 -4.98
CA TYR A 104 -16.70 -10.97 -5.16
C TYR A 104 -15.92 -12.11 -4.50
N LEU A 105 -16.67 -13.06 -3.94
CA LEU A 105 -16.14 -14.33 -3.42
C LEU A 105 -17.09 -15.48 -3.80
N LYS A 106 -16.53 -16.60 -4.26
CA LYS A 106 -17.26 -17.88 -4.45
C LYS A 106 -16.68 -18.92 -3.49
N VAL A 107 -17.55 -19.57 -2.74
CA VAL A 107 -17.20 -20.59 -1.74
C VAL A 107 -18.03 -21.83 -1.98
N GLU A 108 -17.42 -22.99 -1.91
CA GLU A 108 -18.07 -24.28 -1.98
C GLU A 108 -17.99 -24.97 -0.60
N CYS A 109 -19.06 -25.61 -0.15
CA CYS A 109 -19.08 -26.39 1.08
C CYS A 109 -20.10 -27.54 1.02
N ARG A 110 -19.99 -28.50 1.94
CA ARG A 110 -20.97 -29.59 2.10
C ARG A 110 -21.51 -29.59 3.52
N PRO A 111 -22.65 -28.95 3.77
CA PRO A 111 -23.29 -29.02 5.09
C PRO A 111 -23.69 -30.43 5.48
N PHE A 112 -24.17 -31.25 4.52
CA PHE A 112 -24.52 -32.67 4.66
C PHE A 112 -23.88 -33.46 3.52
N GLU A 113 -23.71 -34.76 3.66
CA GLU A 113 -23.14 -35.62 2.61
C GLU A 113 -23.92 -35.52 1.28
N GLU A 114 -25.23 -35.40 1.40
CA GLU A 114 -26.16 -35.31 0.28
C GLU A 114 -26.29 -33.92 -0.34
N LEU A 115 -25.76 -32.87 0.34
CA LEU A 115 -25.94 -31.47 -0.05
C LEU A 115 -24.62 -30.77 -0.35
N LEU A 116 -24.40 -30.46 -1.61
CA LEU A 116 -23.36 -29.52 -2.05
C LEU A 116 -23.95 -28.10 -2.13
N VAL A 117 -23.23 -27.13 -1.62
CA VAL A 117 -23.62 -25.71 -1.65
C VAL A 117 -22.51 -24.87 -2.25
N GLU A 118 -22.85 -24.13 -3.31
CA GLU A 118 -22.06 -23.00 -3.77
C GLU A 118 -22.65 -21.71 -3.17
N ALA A 119 -21.82 -20.96 -2.44
CA ALA A 119 -22.16 -19.67 -1.86
C ALA A 119 -21.36 -18.57 -2.55
N GLU A 120 -22.06 -17.67 -3.20
CA GLU A 120 -21.46 -16.53 -3.91
C GLU A 120 -21.86 -15.24 -3.19
N TYR A 121 -20.90 -14.31 -3.06
CA TYR A 121 -21.08 -13.02 -2.40
C TYR A 121 -20.53 -11.93 -3.32
N TRP A 122 -21.32 -10.89 -3.60
CA TRP A 122 -20.98 -9.81 -4.51
C TRP A 122 -21.38 -8.45 -3.92
N VAL A 123 -20.48 -7.47 -3.97
CA VAL A 123 -20.74 -6.08 -3.58
C VAL A 123 -20.87 -5.23 -4.85
N PRO A 124 -22.12 -4.93 -5.29
CA PRO A 124 -22.37 -4.15 -6.52
C PRO A 124 -22.17 -2.65 -6.36
N GLU A 125 -22.35 -2.11 -5.15
CA GLU A 125 -22.28 -0.69 -4.80
C GLU A 125 -21.96 -0.52 -3.31
N SER A 126 -21.59 0.68 -2.88
CA SER A 126 -21.12 0.96 -1.52
C SER A 126 -22.10 0.63 -0.39
N HIS A 127 -23.41 0.57 -0.67
CA HIS A 127 -24.44 0.41 0.38
C HIS A 127 -25.13 -0.95 0.37
N ALA A 128 -24.67 -1.88 -0.44
CA ALA A 128 -25.35 -3.14 -0.63
C ALA A 128 -24.38 -4.32 -0.81
N VAL A 129 -24.83 -5.49 -0.37
CA VAL A 129 -24.23 -6.78 -0.71
C VAL A 129 -25.30 -7.77 -1.13
N VAL A 130 -24.97 -8.59 -2.10
CA VAL A 130 -25.87 -9.61 -2.67
C VAL A 130 -25.19 -10.96 -2.55
N GLY A 131 -25.97 -12.02 -2.29
CA GLY A 131 -25.48 -13.38 -2.33
C GLY A 131 -26.41 -14.31 -3.11
N ARG A 132 -25.82 -15.35 -3.67
CA ARG A 132 -26.54 -16.48 -4.26
C ARG A 132 -26.09 -17.76 -3.57
N PHE A 133 -27.04 -18.58 -3.15
CA PHE A 133 -26.78 -19.95 -2.73
C PHE A 133 -27.35 -20.90 -3.79
N THR A 134 -26.51 -21.77 -4.33
CA THR A 134 -26.92 -22.86 -5.20
C THR A 134 -26.78 -24.16 -4.43
N LEU A 135 -27.91 -24.77 -4.10
CA LEU A 135 -28.02 -26.03 -3.40
C LEU A 135 -28.17 -27.16 -4.43
N MET A 136 -27.33 -28.17 -4.36
CA MET A 136 -27.35 -29.32 -5.25
C MET A 136 -27.49 -30.61 -4.42
N ASN A 137 -28.49 -31.43 -4.74
CA ASN A 137 -28.65 -32.77 -4.18
C ASN A 137 -27.66 -33.72 -4.89
N THR A 138 -26.63 -34.13 -4.17
CA THR A 138 -25.62 -35.10 -4.63
C THR A 138 -25.92 -36.52 -4.20
N GLY A 139 -27.00 -36.73 -3.44
CA GLY A 139 -27.50 -38.04 -3.03
C GLY A 139 -28.22 -38.80 -4.16
N ALA A 140 -28.57 -40.06 -3.89
CA ALA A 140 -29.25 -40.92 -4.87
C ALA A 140 -30.78 -40.83 -4.79
N GLN A 141 -31.33 -40.12 -3.83
CA GLN A 141 -32.78 -40.02 -3.58
C GLN A 141 -33.22 -38.56 -3.61
N GLU A 142 -34.50 -38.35 -3.75
CA GLU A 142 -35.16 -37.05 -3.56
C GLU A 142 -35.04 -36.61 -2.10
N GLU A 143 -34.63 -35.38 -1.88
CA GLU A 143 -34.38 -34.84 -0.53
C GLU A 143 -35.09 -33.50 -0.31
N GLN A 144 -35.47 -33.27 0.96
CA GLN A 144 -36.03 -32.01 1.41
C GLN A 144 -35.06 -31.28 2.30
N PHE A 145 -34.56 -30.19 1.80
CA PHE A 145 -33.72 -29.28 2.59
C PHE A 145 -34.49 -28.02 2.97
N ARG A 146 -34.01 -27.34 4.00
CA ARG A 146 -34.44 -25.96 4.29
C ARG A 146 -33.20 -25.08 4.42
N LEU A 147 -33.15 -24.04 3.60
CA LEU A 147 -32.18 -22.94 3.74
C LEU A 147 -32.72 -21.91 4.72
N ARG A 148 -31.93 -21.51 5.70
CA ARG A 148 -32.16 -20.34 6.54
C ARG A 148 -31.11 -19.27 6.26
N LEU A 149 -31.55 -18.05 6.02
CA LEU A 149 -30.65 -16.89 5.97
C LEU A 149 -30.77 -16.12 7.28
N TYR A 150 -29.79 -16.23 8.14
CA TYR A 150 -29.72 -15.54 9.42
C TYR A 150 -29.18 -14.13 9.25
N GLY A 151 -29.74 -13.19 10.01
CA GLY A 151 -29.22 -11.84 10.19
C GLY A 151 -29.02 -11.54 11.67
N LEU A 152 -27.81 -11.09 12.02
CA LEU A 152 -27.46 -10.71 13.39
C LEU A 152 -26.91 -9.28 13.39
N LEU A 153 -27.66 -8.35 14.00
CA LEU A 153 -27.24 -6.98 14.19
C LEU A 153 -27.05 -6.70 15.68
N ARG A 154 -25.81 -6.35 16.05
CA ARG A 154 -25.49 -5.72 17.34
C ARG A 154 -25.36 -4.22 17.08
N PRO A 155 -26.43 -3.45 17.31
CA PRO A 155 -26.45 -2.05 16.92
C PRO A 155 -25.56 -1.19 17.82
N GLY A 156 -25.14 -0.04 17.29
CA GLY A 156 -24.53 1.04 18.06
C GLY A 156 -25.60 1.97 18.65
N GLU A 157 -25.64 3.24 18.17
CA GLU A 157 -26.63 4.23 18.61
C GLU A 157 -28.02 3.96 18.02
N ASN A 158 -29.07 4.45 18.71
CA ASN A 158 -30.49 4.28 18.32
C ASN A 158 -30.85 2.84 17.95
N PRO A 159 -30.70 1.91 18.87
CA PRO A 159 -30.65 0.49 18.58
C PRO A 159 -32.02 -0.09 18.22
N MET A 160 -32.07 -0.88 17.13
CA MET A 160 -33.07 -1.87 16.87
C MET A 160 -32.41 -3.10 16.26
N VAL A 161 -32.38 -4.20 17.00
CA VAL A 161 -31.87 -5.47 16.48
C VAL A 161 -32.67 -5.91 15.25
N LEU A 162 -32.11 -6.78 14.43
CA LEU A 162 -32.87 -7.34 13.31
C LEU A 162 -34.08 -8.14 13.80
N ALA A 163 -35.20 -7.92 13.14
CA ALA A 163 -36.43 -8.64 13.37
C ALA A 163 -37.18 -8.86 12.05
N GLU A 164 -38.00 -9.91 12.02
CA GLU A 164 -38.91 -10.18 10.92
C GLU A 164 -39.92 -9.04 10.77
N SER A 165 -40.19 -8.63 9.54
CA SER A 165 -41.21 -7.62 9.21
C SER A 165 -41.74 -7.87 7.81
N TYR A 166 -43.00 -7.46 7.57
CA TYR A 166 -43.56 -7.48 6.22
C TYR A 166 -43.45 -6.11 5.55
N MET A 167 -42.91 -6.10 4.36
CA MET A 167 -42.82 -4.90 3.51
C MET A 167 -43.32 -5.21 2.11
N GLU A 168 -44.37 -4.52 1.68
CA GLU A 168 -45.05 -4.75 0.40
C GLU A 168 -45.42 -6.23 0.17
N GLY A 169 -45.84 -6.93 1.21
CA GLY A 169 -46.22 -8.33 1.14
C GLY A 169 -45.05 -9.34 1.20
N ALA A 170 -43.82 -8.89 1.24
CA ALA A 170 -42.65 -9.75 1.38
C ALA A 170 -42.14 -9.77 2.82
N LEU A 171 -41.77 -10.96 3.30
CA LEU A 171 -41.08 -11.12 4.59
C LEU A 171 -39.63 -10.71 4.43
N VAL A 172 -39.14 -9.88 5.35
CA VAL A 172 -37.77 -9.33 5.37
C VAL A 172 -37.23 -9.26 6.80
N LEU A 173 -35.92 -9.17 6.99
CA LEU A 173 -35.32 -8.75 8.25
C LEU A 173 -35.00 -7.27 8.21
N THR A 174 -35.44 -6.53 9.23
CA THR A 174 -35.18 -5.09 9.36
C THR A 174 -34.61 -4.74 10.70
N GLY A 175 -33.73 -3.74 10.78
CA GLY A 175 -33.15 -3.25 12.02
C GLY A 175 -32.78 -1.76 11.91
N ARG A 176 -32.07 -1.24 12.92
CA ARG A 176 -31.51 0.13 12.91
C ARG A 176 -30.21 0.18 13.70
N SER A 177 -29.23 0.89 13.17
CA SER A 177 -28.00 1.23 13.87
C SER A 177 -27.52 2.62 13.44
N GLY A 178 -27.52 3.57 14.36
CA GLY A 178 -27.27 4.98 14.04
C GLY A 178 -28.25 5.51 12.97
N PRO A 179 -27.72 6.10 11.90
CA PRO A 179 -28.54 6.60 10.80
C PRO A 179 -29.03 5.49 9.84
N LEU A 180 -28.50 4.28 9.93
CA LEU A 180 -28.77 3.19 9.00
C LEU A 180 -30.01 2.39 9.39
N ASN A 181 -30.79 1.99 8.38
CA ASN A 181 -31.93 1.10 8.48
C ASN A 181 -31.68 -0.13 7.58
N PRO A 182 -30.85 -1.10 8.00
CA PRO A 182 -30.53 -2.29 7.22
C PRO A 182 -31.79 -3.14 6.97
N VAL A 183 -31.85 -3.66 5.74
CA VAL A 183 -32.88 -4.61 5.30
C VAL A 183 -32.19 -5.79 4.61
N ILE A 184 -32.61 -7.01 4.97
CA ILE A 184 -32.25 -8.24 4.25
C ILE A 184 -33.52 -8.76 3.57
N PHE A 185 -33.43 -9.00 2.26
CA PHE A 185 -34.49 -9.59 1.44
C PHE A 185 -33.97 -10.88 0.81
N MET A 186 -34.79 -11.92 0.75
CA MET A 186 -34.50 -13.17 0.07
C MET A 186 -35.58 -13.44 -0.99
N ALA A 187 -35.17 -13.70 -2.22
CA ALA A 187 -36.08 -14.07 -3.31
C ALA A 187 -36.65 -15.50 -3.10
N GLY A 188 -37.73 -15.84 -3.78
CA GLY A 188 -38.32 -17.18 -3.75
C GLY A 188 -39.44 -17.40 -2.72
N GLY A 189 -39.94 -16.33 -2.05
CA GLY A 189 -41.06 -16.44 -1.12
C GLY A 189 -40.63 -16.93 0.27
N ALA A 190 -39.73 -16.20 0.89
CA ALA A 190 -39.26 -16.49 2.25
C ALA A 190 -40.43 -16.62 3.24
N VAL A 191 -40.31 -17.57 4.18
CA VAL A 191 -41.26 -17.81 5.24
C VAL A 191 -40.64 -17.58 6.62
N SER A 192 -41.50 -17.17 7.57
CA SER A 192 -41.10 -17.08 8.96
C SER A 192 -40.74 -18.46 9.48
N ASP A 193 -39.66 -18.55 10.26
CA ASP A 193 -39.16 -19.80 10.81
C ASP A 193 -38.69 -19.61 12.25
N GLN A 194 -39.13 -20.50 13.17
CA GLN A 194 -38.63 -20.43 14.54
C GLN A 194 -37.16 -20.87 14.61
N ALA A 195 -36.28 -19.93 14.90
CA ALA A 195 -34.85 -20.16 15.00
C ALA A 195 -34.24 -19.37 16.17
N ALA A 196 -33.00 -19.71 16.53
CA ALA A 196 -32.28 -19.04 17.62
C ALA A 196 -31.99 -17.55 17.32
N TYR A 197 -31.92 -17.20 16.06
CA TYR A 197 -31.67 -15.81 15.57
C TYR A 197 -32.72 -15.45 14.51
N PRO A 198 -32.96 -14.15 14.27
CA PRO A 198 -33.84 -13.71 13.18
C PRO A 198 -33.40 -14.31 11.85
N SER A 199 -34.34 -14.90 11.11
CA SER A 199 -34.01 -15.63 9.87
C SER A 199 -35.13 -15.56 8.84
N LEU A 200 -34.74 -15.73 7.57
CA LEU A 200 -35.65 -15.97 6.45
C LEU A 200 -35.50 -17.43 6.04
N GLY A 201 -36.56 -18.22 6.14
CA GLY A 201 -36.57 -19.64 5.79
C GLY A 201 -37.04 -19.88 4.36
N LEU A 202 -36.45 -20.85 3.66
CA LEU A 202 -36.91 -21.33 2.36
C LEU A 202 -36.85 -22.86 2.32
N PRO A 203 -37.99 -23.57 2.19
CA PRO A 203 -37.98 -25.00 1.92
C PRO A 203 -37.54 -25.24 0.46
N VAL A 204 -36.70 -26.24 0.24
CA VAL A 204 -36.14 -26.61 -1.08
C VAL A 204 -36.30 -28.13 -1.24
N HIS A 205 -36.96 -28.51 -2.31
CA HIS A 205 -37.13 -29.91 -2.71
C HIS A 205 -36.23 -30.17 -3.93
N LEU A 206 -35.39 -31.21 -3.87
CA LEU A 206 -34.47 -31.56 -4.94
C LEU A 206 -34.50 -33.05 -5.21
N VAL A 207 -34.78 -33.43 -6.46
CA VAL A 207 -34.52 -34.81 -6.88
C VAL A 207 -32.99 -35.04 -7.04
N ALA A 208 -32.57 -36.30 -7.12
CA ALA A 208 -31.15 -36.66 -7.28
C ALA A 208 -30.50 -35.92 -8.45
N GLY A 209 -29.40 -35.23 -8.19
CA GLY A 209 -28.64 -34.44 -9.18
C GLY A 209 -29.24 -33.06 -9.51
N GLU A 210 -30.39 -32.71 -8.96
CA GLU A 210 -31.01 -31.38 -9.21
C GLU A 210 -30.35 -30.30 -8.35
N SER A 211 -30.36 -29.07 -8.88
CA SER A 211 -29.90 -27.87 -8.17
C SER A 211 -30.95 -26.77 -8.14
N HIS A 212 -30.95 -25.98 -7.08
CA HIS A 212 -31.81 -24.82 -6.91
C HIS A 212 -31.02 -23.61 -6.42
N SER A 213 -31.15 -22.47 -7.12
CA SER A 213 -30.45 -21.24 -6.76
C SER A 213 -31.39 -20.24 -6.08
N VAL A 214 -30.91 -19.62 -5.00
CA VAL A 214 -31.61 -18.61 -4.23
C VAL A 214 -30.76 -17.37 -4.13
N VAL A 215 -31.31 -16.22 -4.53
CA VAL A 215 -30.64 -14.92 -4.40
C VAL A 215 -31.22 -14.17 -3.22
N TRP A 216 -30.32 -13.57 -2.43
CA TRP A 216 -30.65 -12.66 -1.33
C TRP A 216 -29.85 -11.38 -1.49
N ALA A 217 -30.34 -10.29 -0.92
CA ALA A 217 -29.64 -9.02 -0.89
C ALA A 217 -29.82 -8.30 0.43
N HIS A 218 -28.81 -7.57 0.81
CA HIS A 218 -28.82 -6.63 1.93
C HIS A 218 -28.56 -5.22 1.38
N SER A 219 -29.25 -4.24 1.96
CA SER A 219 -28.92 -2.83 1.78
C SER A 219 -29.07 -2.08 3.10
N GLY A 220 -28.12 -1.16 3.39
CA GLY A 220 -28.06 -0.34 4.59
C GLY A 220 -28.08 1.15 4.26
N LEU A 221 -29.26 1.73 4.05
CA LEU A 221 -29.47 3.15 3.74
C LEU A 221 -30.14 3.90 4.91
N GLY A 222 -30.18 5.23 4.83
CA GLY A 222 -30.77 6.08 5.85
C GLY A 222 -32.30 5.96 6.00
N ALA A 223 -33.00 5.41 5.00
CA ALA A 223 -34.45 5.18 5.05
C ALA A 223 -34.75 3.69 4.82
N ARG A 224 -35.60 3.10 5.68
CA ARG A 224 -36.00 1.67 5.59
C ARG A 224 -36.59 1.31 4.24
N GLN A 225 -37.47 2.16 3.68
CA GLN A 225 -38.11 1.93 2.39
C GLN A 225 -37.08 1.96 1.25
N ALA A 226 -36.07 2.84 1.32
CA ALA A 226 -34.99 2.88 0.33
C ALA A 226 -34.12 1.62 0.41
N SER A 227 -33.77 1.16 1.63
CA SER A 227 -33.04 -0.09 1.82
C SER A 227 -33.80 -1.30 1.27
N PHE A 228 -35.11 -1.35 1.51
CA PHE A 228 -35.95 -2.43 1.00
C PHE A 228 -36.04 -2.40 -0.54
N ALA A 229 -36.27 -1.24 -1.13
CA ALA A 229 -36.35 -1.09 -2.59
C ALA A 229 -35.04 -1.51 -3.26
N ALA A 230 -33.88 -1.08 -2.71
CA ALA A 230 -32.56 -1.45 -3.21
C ALA A 230 -32.30 -2.96 -3.06
N ALA A 231 -32.50 -3.54 -1.89
CA ALA A 231 -32.30 -4.97 -1.65
C ALA A 231 -33.21 -5.83 -2.57
N ARG A 232 -34.48 -5.45 -2.71
CA ARG A 232 -35.42 -6.16 -3.59
C ARG A 232 -35.04 -6.06 -5.07
N ALA A 233 -34.55 -4.92 -5.53
CA ALA A 233 -34.09 -4.74 -6.91
C ALA A 233 -32.84 -5.59 -7.19
N LEU A 234 -31.87 -5.58 -6.29
CA LEU A 234 -30.64 -6.34 -6.40
C LEU A 234 -30.86 -7.86 -6.32
N ALA A 235 -31.78 -8.33 -5.49
CA ALA A 235 -32.12 -9.76 -5.43
C ALA A 235 -32.82 -10.29 -6.70
N ARG A 236 -33.20 -9.42 -7.63
CA ARG A 236 -33.78 -9.77 -8.93
C ARG A 236 -32.83 -9.53 -10.10
N CYS A 237 -31.56 -9.24 -9.84
CA CYS A 237 -30.57 -9.03 -10.90
C CYS A 237 -30.41 -10.28 -11.76
N ALA A 238 -29.97 -10.08 -13.00
CA ALA A 238 -29.62 -11.17 -13.92
C ALA A 238 -28.22 -11.70 -13.51
N TRP A 239 -28.18 -12.54 -12.47
CA TRP A 239 -26.96 -12.98 -11.79
C TRP A 239 -25.85 -13.41 -12.77
N ASP A 240 -26.14 -14.31 -13.71
CA ASP A 240 -25.15 -14.85 -14.63
C ASP A 240 -24.58 -13.77 -15.56
N ALA A 241 -25.39 -12.78 -15.94
CA ALA A 241 -24.91 -11.62 -16.70
C ALA A 241 -23.96 -10.72 -15.87
N GLU A 242 -24.26 -10.56 -14.58
CA GLU A 242 -23.37 -9.81 -13.67
C GLU A 242 -22.06 -10.55 -13.41
N ILE A 243 -22.08 -11.88 -13.26
CA ILE A 243 -20.85 -12.68 -13.13
C ILE A 243 -20.00 -12.60 -14.41
N ALA A 244 -20.61 -12.70 -15.59
CA ALA A 244 -19.89 -12.52 -16.85
C ALA A 244 -19.24 -11.11 -16.96
N ARG A 245 -19.92 -10.07 -16.46
CA ARG A 245 -19.37 -8.71 -16.39
C ARG A 245 -18.20 -8.61 -15.41
N LEU A 246 -18.29 -9.28 -14.26
CA LEU A 246 -17.20 -9.38 -13.26
C LEU A 246 -15.97 -10.07 -13.85
N GLU A 247 -16.15 -11.19 -14.53
CA GLU A 247 -15.06 -11.94 -15.16
C GLU A 247 -14.39 -11.10 -16.25
N LEU A 248 -15.16 -10.40 -17.08
CA LEU A 248 -14.61 -9.51 -18.10
C LEU A 248 -13.79 -8.35 -17.48
N ALA A 249 -14.27 -7.73 -16.41
CA ALA A 249 -13.55 -6.66 -15.69
C ALA A 249 -12.22 -7.16 -15.07
N ASN A 250 -12.16 -8.44 -14.73
CA ASN A 250 -11.00 -9.09 -14.13
C ASN A 250 -10.12 -9.88 -15.10
N ALA A 251 -10.47 -9.92 -16.41
CA ALA A 251 -9.69 -10.60 -17.46
C ALA A 251 -8.26 -10.04 -17.65
N GLY A 252 -7.96 -8.89 -17.04
CA GLY A 252 -6.62 -8.29 -17.00
C GLY A 252 -5.74 -8.77 -15.85
N LEU A 253 -6.25 -9.58 -14.91
CA LEU A 253 -5.46 -10.15 -13.82
C LEU A 253 -4.42 -11.13 -14.36
N ILE A 254 -3.28 -11.19 -13.65
CA ILE A 254 -2.19 -12.09 -13.97
C ILE A 254 -2.38 -13.38 -13.17
N ASP A 255 -2.44 -14.53 -13.86
CA ASP A 255 -2.35 -15.82 -13.21
C ASP A 255 -0.89 -16.28 -13.20
N ILE A 256 -0.37 -16.60 -12.01
CA ILE A 256 1.01 -16.98 -11.77
C ILE A 256 1.04 -18.38 -11.14
N GLU A 257 1.84 -19.26 -11.71
CA GLU A 257 2.13 -20.59 -11.18
C GLU A 257 3.63 -20.71 -10.92
N THR A 258 4.01 -20.69 -9.63
CA THR A 258 5.40 -20.82 -9.20
C THR A 258 5.78 -22.25 -8.80
N GLY A 259 4.78 -23.16 -8.73
CA GLY A 259 4.91 -24.47 -8.10
C GLY A 259 4.68 -24.46 -6.60
N ASP A 260 4.61 -23.29 -5.96
CA ASP A 260 4.19 -23.09 -4.57
C ASP A 260 2.83 -22.37 -4.54
N VAL A 261 1.78 -23.11 -4.18
CA VAL A 261 0.40 -22.60 -4.16
C VAL A 261 0.25 -21.39 -3.22
N GLU A 262 1.02 -21.28 -2.15
CA GLU A 262 0.92 -20.16 -1.20
C GLU A 262 1.48 -18.87 -1.79
N TRP A 263 2.54 -18.95 -2.57
CA TRP A 263 3.05 -17.83 -3.37
C TRP A 263 2.02 -17.39 -4.40
N ASP A 264 1.48 -18.35 -5.15
CA ASP A 264 0.48 -18.07 -6.18
C ASP A 264 -0.73 -17.32 -5.59
N VAL A 265 -1.25 -17.83 -4.46
CA VAL A 265 -2.38 -17.21 -3.75
C VAL A 265 -2.00 -15.82 -3.22
N ALA A 266 -0.84 -15.64 -2.61
CA ALA A 266 -0.43 -14.34 -2.07
C ALA A 266 -0.30 -13.27 -3.16
N LEU A 267 0.25 -13.62 -4.33
CA LEU A 267 0.33 -12.74 -5.51
C LEU A 267 -1.05 -12.42 -6.10
N ALA A 268 -1.97 -13.38 -6.12
CA ALA A 268 -3.35 -13.15 -6.53
C ALA A 268 -4.11 -12.25 -5.53
N MET A 269 -3.91 -12.46 -4.21
CA MET A 269 -4.47 -11.61 -3.15
C MET A 269 -3.91 -10.18 -3.21
N ALA A 270 -2.63 -10.00 -3.56
CA ALA A 270 -2.04 -8.68 -3.76
C ALA A 270 -2.76 -7.89 -4.87
N GLN A 271 -3.08 -8.54 -5.99
CA GLN A 271 -3.86 -7.93 -7.08
C GLN A 271 -5.27 -7.56 -6.61
N LYS A 272 -5.95 -8.48 -5.91
CA LYS A 272 -7.30 -8.26 -5.35
C LYS A 272 -7.33 -7.07 -4.39
N VAL A 273 -6.41 -7.00 -3.42
CA VAL A 273 -6.36 -5.93 -2.41
C VAL A 273 -5.98 -4.60 -3.05
N THR A 274 -4.99 -4.58 -3.94
CA THR A 274 -4.56 -3.35 -4.62
C THR A 274 -5.70 -2.74 -5.45
N LEU A 275 -6.39 -3.53 -6.26
CA LEU A 275 -7.57 -3.09 -7.02
C LEU A 275 -8.73 -2.69 -6.10
N GLY A 276 -8.96 -3.48 -5.05
CA GLY A 276 -10.01 -3.24 -4.07
C GLY A 276 -9.81 -1.98 -3.23
N SER A 277 -8.61 -1.38 -3.20
CA SER A 277 -8.34 -0.16 -2.45
C SER A 277 -8.83 1.12 -3.14
N PHE A 278 -9.30 1.04 -4.37
CA PHE A 278 -9.72 2.21 -5.15
C PHE A 278 -11.17 2.60 -4.88
N LEU A 279 -11.37 3.91 -4.80
CA LEU A 279 -12.67 4.58 -4.70
C LEU A 279 -12.94 5.42 -5.94
N GLY A 280 -14.19 5.77 -6.14
CA GLY A 280 -14.61 6.55 -7.30
C GLY A 280 -14.06 7.98 -7.32
N PRO A 281 -14.09 8.65 -8.48
CA PRO A 281 -13.63 10.04 -8.60
C PRO A 281 -14.49 10.99 -7.79
N THR A 282 -13.87 12.11 -7.37
CA THR A 282 -14.54 13.21 -6.67
C THR A 282 -14.29 14.53 -7.40
N ARG A 283 -14.88 15.64 -6.90
CA ARG A 283 -14.58 16.96 -7.42
C ARG A 283 -13.12 17.36 -7.24
N ALA A 284 -12.49 16.92 -6.15
CA ALA A 284 -11.11 17.26 -5.83
C ALA A 284 -10.09 16.39 -6.59
N LEU A 285 -10.44 15.13 -6.85
CA LEU A 285 -9.63 14.17 -7.62
C LEU A 285 -10.52 13.54 -8.70
N PRO A 286 -10.42 14.01 -9.97
CA PRO A 286 -11.35 13.62 -11.04
C PRO A 286 -11.13 12.19 -11.58
N HIS A 287 -10.09 11.50 -11.14
CA HIS A 287 -9.86 10.08 -11.43
C HIS A 287 -9.97 9.23 -10.16
N PRO A 288 -10.26 7.91 -10.28
CA PRO A 288 -10.23 7.02 -9.14
C PRO A 288 -8.93 7.15 -8.35
N SER A 289 -9.04 7.18 -7.03
CA SER A 289 -7.92 7.25 -6.12
C SER A 289 -8.04 6.15 -5.06
N PHE A 290 -6.94 5.85 -4.38
CA PHE A 290 -6.89 4.78 -3.40
C PHE A 290 -6.98 5.27 -1.97
N VAL A 291 -7.39 4.37 -1.09
CA VAL A 291 -7.23 4.47 0.36
C VAL A 291 -6.25 3.41 0.85
N LEU A 292 -5.57 3.66 1.96
CA LEU A 292 -4.52 2.74 2.42
C LEU A 292 -5.05 1.46 3.02
N THR A 293 -6.22 1.52 3.67
CA THR A 293 -6.89 0.34 4.22
C THR A 293 -8.39 0.38 3.94
N ARG A 294 -8.94 -0.75 3.47
CA ARG A 294 -10.37 -0.90 3.20
C ARG A 294 -10.88 -2.10 4.00
N SER A 295 -11.31 -1.83 5.24
CA SER A 295 -11.75 -2.81 6.21
C SER A 295 -13.12 -2.44 6.80
N PRO A 296 -13.88 -3.39 7.40
CA PRO A 296 -15.25 -3.19 7.86
C PRO A 296 -15.48 -2.02 8.83
N ASP A 297 -14.44 -1.59 9.54
CA ASP A 297 -14.45 -0.49 10.51
C ASP A 297 -14.09 0.89 9.89
N ARG A 298 -13.90 0.96 8.57
CA ARG A 298 -13.54 2.16 7.82
C ARG A 298 -14.65 2.55 6.84
N GLY A 299 -14.45 3.64 6.12
CA GLY A 299 -15.28 4.05 4.99
C GLY A 299 -16.51 4.87 5.36
N TYR A 300 -16.60 5.43 6.57
CA TYR A 300 -17.70 6.33 6.94
C TYR A 300 -17.19 7.69 7.44
N SER A 301 -17.64 8.75 6.76
CA SER A 301 -17.43 10.14 7.17
C SER A 301 -18.57 10.59 8.07
N VAL A 302 -18.28 10.89 9.34
CA VAL A 302 -19.26 11.39 10.30
C VAL A 302 -19.80 12.77 9.88
N ARG A 303 -18.95 13.59 9.26
CA ARG A 303 -19.33 14.89 8.72
C ARG A 303 -20.10 14.80 7.39
N GLY A 304 -20.04 13.65 6.72
CA GLY A 304 -20.67 13.43 5.44
C GLY A 304 -20.00 14.15 4.25
N ASP A 305 -18.82 14.72 4.45
CA ASP A 305 -18.04 15.41 3.42
C ASP A 305 -16.66 14.74 3.15
N GLY A 306 -16.22 13.80 4.00
CA GLY A 306 -14.95 13.10 3.90
C GLY A 306 -13.75 13.86 4.48
N VAL A 307 -13.94 15.07 4.99
CA VAL A 307 -12.84 15.91 5.55
C VAL A 307 -12.35 15.37 6.90
N ASP A 308 -13.19 14.66 7.62
CA ASP A 308 -12.92 14.09 8.93
C ASP A 308 -12.17 12.75 8.89
N TYR A 309 -11.84 12.23 7.72
CA TYR A 309 -11.10 10.97 7.61
C TYR A 309 -9.68 11.07 8.17
N GLY A 310 -9.27 10.02 8.89
CA GLY A 310 -7.92 9.84 9.39
C GLY A 310 -6.90 9.51 8.28
N LEU A 311 -5.69 9.24 8.70
CA LEU A 311 -4.50 9.13 7.84
C LEU A 311 -4.64 8.13 6.68
N GLN A 312 -5.35 7.02 6.91
CA GLN A 312 -5.51 5.94 5.93
C GLN A 312 -6.49 6.29 4.79
N TRP A 313 -7.34 7.31 4.99
CA TRP A 313 -8.42 7.70 4.06
C TRP A 313 -8.37 9.18 3.60
N ASN A 314 -7.39 9.97 4.05
CA ASN A 314 -7.40 11.42 3.84
C ASN A 314 -6.57 11.92 2.65
N GLY A 315 -6.02 11.04 1.83
CA GLY A 315 -5.31 11.43 0.60
C GLY A 315 -4.34 10.39 0.05
N GLN A 316 -3.96 10.60 -1.21
CA GLN A 316 -2.98 9.79 -1.94
C GLN A 316 -1.56 10.32 -1.71
N MET A 317 -0.81 9.76 -0.77
CA MET A 317 0.58 10.12 -0.53
C MET A 317 1.49 9.59 -1.65
N GLY A 318 2.47 10.39 -2.10
CA GLY A 318 3.28 10.10 -3.27
C GLY A 318 4.03 8.77 -3.23
N LEU A 319 4.60 8.40 -2.08
CA LEU A 319 5.29 7.12 -1.91
C LEU A 319 4.33 5.92 -2.07
N HIS A 320 3.15 6.00 -1.45
CA HIS A 320 2.12 4.96 -1.55
C HIS A 320 1.50 4.90 -2.96
N ALA A 321 1.37 6.06 -3.61
CA ALA A 321 0.93 6.15 -4.99
C ALA A 321 1.90 5.44 -5.94
N TYR A 322 3.20 5.60 -5.72
CA TYR A 322 4.23 4.93 -6.50
C TYR A 322 4.13 3.40 -6.37
N LEU A 323 4.11 2.86 -5.15
CA LEU A 323 3.97 1.41 -4.91
C LEU A 323 2.69 0.83 -5.52
N SER A 324 1.54 1.49 -5.25
CA SER A 324 0.25 1.04 -5.76
C SER A 324 0.22 1.01 -7.28
N ALA A 325 0.72 2.07 -7.90
CA ALA A 325 0.75 2.18 -9.34
C ALA A 325 1.67 1.15 -10.00
N LEU A 326 2.83 0.84 -9.40
CA LEU A 326 3.73 -0.22 -9.90
C LEU A 326 3.03 -1.59 -9.97
N ASN A 327 2.32 -1.97 -8.92
CA ASN A 327 1.56 -3.23 -8.88
C ASN A 327 0.39 -3.25 -9.88
N LEU A 328 -0.17 -2.07 -10.23
CA LEU A 328 -1.28 -1.94 -11.17
C LEU A 328 -0.87 -1.85 -12.63
N LEU A 329 0.36 -1.43 -12.94
CA LEU A 329 0.80 -1.19 -14.32
C LEU A 329 0.48 -2.36 -15.27
N PRO A 330 0.73 -3.63 -14.92
CA PRO A 330 0.42 -4.73 -15.82
C PRO A 330 -1.06 -5.10 -15.87
N ILE A 331 -1.84 -4.82 -14.80
CA ILE A 331 -3.22 -5.33 -14.66
C ILE A 331 -4.30 -4.28 -14.94
N ALA A 332 -4.06 -3.03 -14.54
CA ALA A 332 -5.00 -1.92 -14.68
C ALA A 332 -4.28 -0.57 -14.89
N PRO A 333 -3.51 -0.40 -15.98
CA PRO A 333 -2.67 0.78 -16.19
C PRO A 333 -3.44 2.10 -16.20
N GLN A 334 -4.74 2.07 -16.47
CA GLN A 334 -5.59 3.27 -16.45
C GLN A 334 -5.75 3.84 -15.03
N LEU A 335 -5.75 2.99 -14.00
CA LEU A 335 -5.75 3.45 -12.61
C LEU A 335 -4.41 4.12 -12.25
N SER A 336 -3.28 3.55 -12.65
CA SER A 336 -1.95 4.16 -12.46
C SER A 336 -1.84 5.51 -13.16
N LYS A 337 -2.32 5.62 -14.41
CA LYS A 337 -2.38 6.89 -15.14
C LYS A 337 -3.34 7.89 -14.46
N GLY A 338 -4.45 7.41 -13.90
CA GLY A 338 -5.42 8.22 -13.16
C GLY A 338 -4.80 8.84 -11.90
N ILE A 339 -3.98 8.09 -11.15
CA ILE A 339 -3.22 8.61 -10.00
C ILE A 339 -2.33 9.80 -10.43
N LEU A 340 -1.56 9.64 -11.51
CA LEU A 340 -0.70 10.71 -12.03
C LEU A 340 -1.52 11.93 -12.48
N ARG A 341 -2.64 11.72 -13.19
CA ARG A 341 -3.54 12.81 -13.58
C ARG A 341 -4.11 13.55 -12.40
N ASN A 342 -4.41 12.87 -11.30
CA ASN A 342 -4.86 13.51 -10.06
C ASN A 342 -3.78 14.45 -9.50
N TYR A 343 -2.50 14.08 -9.51
CA TYR A 343 -1.41 14.97 -9.10
C TYR A 343 -1.28 16.19 -10.02
N ILE A 344 -1.35 15.98 -11.33
CA ILE A 344 -1.31 17.09 -12.31
C ILE A 344 -2.55 18.00 -12.17
N HIS A 345 -3.72 17.44 -11.89
CA HIS A 345 -4.95 18.22 -11.66
C HIS A 345 -4.85 19.16 -10.46
N VAL A 346 -4.17 18.77 -9.39
CA VAL A 346 -4.02 19.58 -8.17
C VAL A 346 -2.77 20.47 -8.19
N GLN A 347 -1.97 20.42 -9.25
CA GLN A 347 -0.75 21.21 -9.41
C GLN A 347 -1.06 22.70 -9.42
N GLU A 348 -0.27 23.48 -8.69
CA GLU A 348 -0.35 24.93 -8.65
C GLU A 348 0.38 25.57 -9.85
N LEU A 349 0.08 26.85 -10.14
CA LEU A 349 0.67 27.56 -11.28
C LEU A 349 2.21 27.67 -11.23
N ASN A 350 2.79 27.61 -10.04
CA ASN A 350 4.25 27.62 -9.83
C ASN A 350 4.90 26.25 -9.97
N GLY A 351 4.13 25.21 -10.32
CA GLY A 351 4.63 23.84 -10.47
C GLY A 351 4.50 22.99 -9.21
N THR A 352 4.18 23.57 -8.05
CA THR A 352 4.06 22.83 -6.78
C THR A 352 2.91 21.82 -6.84
N ILE A 353 3.19 20.60 -6.37
CA ILE A 353 2.19 19.53 -6.17
C ILE A 353 2.17 19.18 -4.69
N ASP A 354 0.99 19.19 -4.06
CA ASP A 354 0.83 18.77 -2.66
C ASP A 354 1.18 17.28 -2.48
N GLY A 355 1.91 16.96 -1.42
CA GLY A 355 2.40 15.60 -1.13
C GLY A 355 1.33 14.57 -0.83
N LYS A 356 0.10 15.02 -0.47
CA LYS A 356 -0.99 14.13 -0.10
C LYS A 356 -2.37 14.71 -0.46
N PRO A 357 -2.68 14.89 -1.76
CA PRO A 357 -3.98 15.40 -2.17
C PRO A 357 -5.08 14.39 -1.86
N GLY A 358 -6.16 14.86 -1.21
CA GLY A 358 -7.27 14.03 -0.76
C GLY A 358 -8.54 14.17 -1.59
N MET A 359 -9.37 13.12 -1.60
CA MET A 359 -10.65 13.07 -2.31
C MET A 359 -11.69 14.10 -1.83
N ALA A 360 -11.56 14.59 -0.60
CA ALA A 360 -12.35 15.70 -0.06
C ALA A 360 -11.63 17.08 -0.19
N GLY A 361 -10.50 17.15 -0.91
CA GLY A 361 -9.71 18.36 -1.06
C GLY A 361 -8.71 18.60 0.08
N GLN A 362 -8.44 17.60 0.91
CA GLN A 362 -7.40 17.67 1.94
C GLN A 362 -6.03 17.91 1.30
N ARG A 363 -5.18 18.64 2.02
CA ARG A 363 -3.79 18.94 1.64
C ARG A 363 -2.88 18.75 2.84
N CYS A 364 -1.68 18.25 2.65
CA CYS A 364 -0.68 18.18 3.70
C CYS A 364 0.20 19.44 3.80
N GLY A 365 0.23 20.24 2.73
CA GLY A 365 0.97 21.51 2.69
C GLY A 365 2.48 21.35 2.51
N THR A 366 2.95 20.15 2.13
CA THR A 366 4.35 19.89 1.76
C THR A 366 4.44 19.51 0.29
N LEU A 367 5.59 19.74 -0.34
CA LEU A 367 5.85 19.32 -1.72
C LEU A 367 5.83 17.80 -1.82
N CYS A 368 5.23 17.26 -2.89
CA CYS A 368 5.18 15.82 -3.15
C CYS A 368 6.58 15.22 -3.29
N ILE A 369 6.79 14.02 -2.79
CA ILE A 369 8.03 13.24 -3.00
C ILE A 369 8.30 13.09 -4.51
N PRO A 370 9.56 13.24 -4.97
CA PRO A 370 9.89 13.22 -6.40
C PRO A 370 9.99 11.79 -6.94
N LEU A 371 8.83 11.20 -7.25
CA LEU A 371 8.66 9.87 -7.86
C LEU A 371 7.64 9.85 -9.00
N LEU A 372 7.11 11.03 -9.40
CA LEU A 372 6.02 11.14 -10.37
C LEU A 372 6.51 10.97 -11.82
N CYS A 373 7.68 11.51 -12.16
CA CYS A 373 8.27 11.34 -13.49
C CYS A 373 8.70 9.89 -13.72
N THR A 374 9.31 9.27 -12.72
CA THR A 374 9.71 7.86 -12.73
C THR A 374 8.48 6.96 -12.94
N LEU A 375 7.38 7.25 -12.23
CA LEU A 375 6.12 6.53 -12.41
C LEU A 375 5.52 6.72 -13.81
N ALA A 376 5.56 7.94 -14.35
CA ALA A 376 5.07 8.23 -15.72
C ALA A 376 5.88 7.47 -16.78
N TRP A 377 7.20 7.42 -16.62
CA TRP A 377 8.07 6.66 -17.52
C TRP A 377 7.80 5.16 -17.44
N LYS A 378 7.67 4.59 -16.22
CA LYS A 378 7.27 3.17 -16.03
C LYS A 378 5.88 2.90 -16.64
N ALA A 379 4.92 3.81 -16.51
CA ALA A 379 3.61 3.67 -17.14
C ALA A 379 3.70 3.64 -18.69
N PHE A 380 4.56 4.48 -19.27
CA PHE A 380 4.83 4.43 -20.71
C PHE A 380 5.48 3.10 -21.12
N GLN A 381 6.46 2.60 -20.37
CA GLN A 381 7.12 1.31 -20.64
C GLN A 381 6.17 0.11 -20.63
N HIS A 382 5.04 0.19 -19.93
CA HIS A 382 3.99 -0.84 -19.87
C HIS A 382 2.86 -0.64 -20.88
N THR A 383 2.70 0.57 -21.44
CA THR A 383 1.53 0.88 -22.30
C THR A 383 1.88 1.43 -23.67
N GLU A 384 3.09 1.92 -23.85
CA GLU A 384 3.57 2.64 -25.04
C GLU A 384 2.64 3.80 -25.44
N ASP A 385 1.91 4.38 -24.49
CA ASP A 385 0.92 5.45 -24.72
C ASP A 385 1.64 6.82 -24.78
N LEU A 386 2.02 7.21 -25.99
CA LEU A 386 2.71 8.46 -26.28
C LEU A 386 1.82 9.68 -25.96
N ALA A 387 0.51 9.58 -26.20
CA ALA A 387 -0.43 10.67 -25.94
C ALA A 387 -0.51 10.99 -24.44
N PHE A 388 -0.50 9.95 -23.59
CA PHE A 388 -0.43 10.13 -22.15
C PHE A 388 0.90 10.81 -21.73
N LEU A 389 2.01 10.42 -22.34
CA LEU A 389 3.30 11.00 -22.04
C LEU A 389 3.35 12.49 -22.42
N GLU A 390 2.83 12.86 -23.59
CA GLU A 390 2.68 14.27 -24.03
C GLU A 390 1.81 15.09 -23.07
N GLU A 391 0.69 14.49 -22.60
CA GLU A 391 -0.27 15.11 -21.68
C GLU A 391 0.40 15.49 -20.34
N VAL A 392 1.15 14.57 -19.72
CA VAL A 392 1.68 14.78 -18.37
C VAL A 392 3.04 15.46 -18.30
N PHE A 393 3.82 15.41 -19.37
CA PHE A 393 5.21 15.91 -19.41
C PHE A 393 5.36 17.36 -18.93
N PRO A 394 4.56 18.35 -19.39
CA PRO A 394 4.73 19.74 -18.96
C PRO A 394 4.58 19.93 -17.45
N GLY A 395 3.57 19.29 -16.84
CA GLY A 395 3.35 19.36 -15.42
C GLY A 395 4.45 18.67 -14.62
N LEU A 396 4.93 17.52 -15.08
CA LEU A 396 6.01 16.79 -14.44
C LEU A 396 7.34 17.55 -14.50
N TYR A 397 7.66 18.17 -15.64
CA TYR A 397 8.85 19.01 -15.77
C TYR A 397 8.78 20.21 -14.81
N SER A 398 7.65 20.92 -14.78
CA SER A 398 7.44 22.03 -13.85
C SER A 398 7.53 21.61 -12.39
N PHE A 399 7.00 20.43 -12.04
CA PHE A 399 7.11 19.86 -10.69
C PHE A 399 8.56 19.57 -10.30
N LEU A 400 9.35 18.93 -11.20
CA LEU A 400 10.75 18.67 -10.93
C LEU A 400 11.54 19.97 -10.71
N ASP A 401 11.23 21.01 -11.47
CA ASP A 401 11.93 22.31 -11.40
C ASP A 401 11.74 23.01 -10.05
N VAL A 402 10.60 22.78 -9.37
CA VAL A 402 10.36 23.30 -8.01
C VAL A 402 11.39 22.79 -7.01
N TRP A 403 11.83 21.52 -7.11
CA TRP A 403 12.84 20.95 -6.22
C TRP A 403 14.20 21.65 -6.30
N PHE A 404 14.54 22.22 -7.46
CA PHE A 404 15.78 22.97 -7.67
C PHE A 404 15.63 24.48 -7.48
N SER A 405 14.57 24.91 -6.80
CA SER A 405 14.36 26.32 -6.42
C SER A 405 15.05 26.65 -5.10
N GLU A 406 15.31 27.93 -4.84
CA GLU A 406 15.91 28.44 -3.58
C GLU A 406 15.16 28.00 -2.31
N GLN A 407 13.93 27.53 -2.44
CA GLN A 407 13.15 27.01 -1.30
C GLN A 407 13.61 25.63 -0.86
N HIS A 408 14.04 24.79 -1.80
CA HIS A 408 14.40 23.39 -1.55
C HIS A 408 15.88 23.08 -1.80
N ASP A 409 16.57 23.91 -2.60
CA ASP A 409 18.03 23.93 -2.84
C ASP A 409 18.56 25.25 -2.25
N ARG A 410 18.76 25.26 -0.91
CA ARG A 410 18.93 26.49 -0.12
C ARG A 410 20.33 27.09 -0.20
N ASP A 411 21.32 26.33 -0.59
CA ASP A 411 22.70 26.79 -0.83
C ASP A 411 23.08 26.80 -2.33
N ALA A 412 22.12 26.41 -3.19
CA ALA A 412 22.20 26.50 -4.65
C ALA A 412 23.33 25.64 -5.26
N ASP A 413 23.54 24.46 -4.73
CA ASP A 413 24.56 23.52 -5.22
C ASP A 413 24.00 22.40 -6.11
N CYS A 414 22.66 22.37 -6.33
CA CYS A 414 21.88 21.36 -7.05
C CYS A 414 21.73 20.04 -6.28
N PHE A 415 21.80 20.09 -4.95
CA PHE A 415 21.55 18.96 -4.07
C PHE A 415 20.46 19.29 -3.04
N PRO A 416 19.17 19.32 -3.46
CA PRO A 416 18.06 19.79 -2.65
C PRO A 416 17.88 19.04 -1.31
N GLU A 417 17.24 19.74 -0.34
CA GLU A 417 16.92 19.17 0.96
C GLU A 417 15.42 18.94 1.17
N TRP A 418 15.09 17.99 2.00
CA TRP A 418 13.75 17.82 2.52
C TRP A 418 13.32 19.03 3.38
N ASP A 419 12.02 19.35 3.37
CA ASP A 419 11.46 20.36 4.28
C ASP A 419 11.13 19.78 5.65
N THR A 420 10.61 18.54 5.67
CA THR A 420 10.23 17.81 6.89
C THR A 420 10.46 16.31 6.70
N PRO A 421 10.75 15.55 7.78
CA PRO A 421 10.91 14.09 7.70
C PRO A 421 9.68 13.36 7.15
N GLN A 422 8.46 13.85 7.43
CA GLN A 422 7.22 13.24 6.96
C GLN A 422 7.05 13.32 5.43
N GLN A 423 7.69 14.28 4.77
CA GLN A 423 7.67 14.46 3.32
C GLN A 423 8.26 13.24 2.57
N ALA A 424 9.28 12.62 3.15
CA ALA A 424 9.88 11.39 2.63
C ALA A 424 9.01 10.13 2.81
N GLY A 425 7.95 10.20 3.60
CA GLY A 425 7.14 9.04 3.94
C GLY A 425 7.81 8.05 4.87
N PHE A 426 8.89 8.46 5.54
CA PHE A 426 9.66 7.65 6.45
C PHE A 426 9.64 8.26 7.86
N ASP A 427 8.93 7.61 8.79
CA ASP A 427 8.71 8.10 10.14
C ASP A 427 9.77 7.60 11.15
N GLU A 428 10.59 6.63 10.75
CA GLU A 428 11.54 5.94 11.63
C GLU A 428 12.98 6.49 11.56
N TRP A 429 13.19 7.70 11.04
CA TRP A 429 14.51 8.31 10.89
C TRP A 429 15.32 8.35 12.20
N PRO A 430 16.43 7.63 12.34
CA PRO A 430 17.22 7.65 13.58
C PRO A 430 17.88 8.99 13.85
N THR A 431 18.14 9.78 12.80
CA THR A 431 18.73 11.13 12.87
C THR A 431 17.66 12.21 13.03
N PHE A 432 16.62 12.20 12.20
CA PHE A 432 15.68 13.32 12.07
C PHE A 432 14.39 13.13 12.88
N ALA A 433 14.03 11.89 13.23
CA ALA A 433 12.87 11.54 14.06
C ALA A 433 13.29 10.81 15.36
N ARG A 434 14.47 11.11 15.88
CA ARG A 434 15.13 10.42 16.99
C ARG A 434 14.27 10.24 18.24
N TRP A 435 13.38 11.18 18.54
CA TRP A 435 12.55 11.20 19.75
C TRP A 435 11.05 11.17 19.46
N GLY A 436 10.66 11.04 18.22
CA GLY A 436 9.26 10.93 17.78
C GLY A 436 9.10 11.15 16.29
N ALA A 437 8.15 10.45 15.71
CA ALA A 437 7.86 10.42 14.27
C ALA A 437 7.55 11.80 13.64
N SER A 438 7.19 12.81 14.47
CA SER A 438 6.87 14.16 13.99
C SER A 438 8.10 15.04 13.77
N GLY A 439 9.27 14.47 13.43
CA GLY A 439 10.48 15.25 13.17
C GLY A 439 11.18 15.73 14.42
N GLN A 440 11.07 15.00 15.50
CA GLN A 440 11.74 15.31 16.77
C GLN A 440 13.18 14.78 16.77
N GLY A 441 14.06 15.49 16.06
CA GLY A 441 15.46 15.16 15.90
C GLY A 441 16.25 16.35 15.36
N LEU A 442 17.25 16.05 14.55
CA LEU A 442 17.96 17.05 13.75
C LEU A 442 17.00 17.64 12.72
N ASP A 443 17.09 18.94 12.50
CA ASP A 443 16.33 19.62 11.44
C ASP A 443 16.78 19.11 10.07
N ILE A 444 15.94 18.34 9.37
CA ILE A 444 16.27 17.70 8.10
C ILE A 444 16.62 18.73 7.00
N SER A 445 16.05 19.95 7.09
CA SER A 445 16.39 21.04 6.14
C SER A 445 17.82 21.57 6.28
N LYS A 446 18.59 21.05 7.23
CA LYS A 446 20.03 21.30 7.43
C LYS A 446 20.88 20.13 6.96
N ALA A 447 20.30 19.16 6.34
CA ALA A 447 20.95 17.97 5.84
C ALA A 447 20.61 17.71 4.39
N GLU A 448 21.56 17.25 3.64
CA GLU A 448 21.40 16.62 2.34
C GLU A 448 21.41 15.12 2.54
N THR A 449 20.45 14.46 1.92
CA THR A 449 20.20 13.04 2.16
C THR A 449 20.30 12.22 0.88
N PRO A 450 20.97 11.05 0.90
CA PRO A 450 21.17 10.23 -0.29
C PRO A 450 19.87 9.77 -0.97
N ASP A 451 18.78 9.61 -0.21
CA ASP A 451 17.47 9.20 -0.75
C ASP A 451 16.84 10.29 -1.63
N LEU A 452 16.77 11.54 -1.15
CA LEU A 452 16.21 12.63 -1.95
C LEU A 452 16.98 12.83 -3.25
N ALA A 453 18.32 12.83 -3.15
CA ALA A 453 19.16 12.93 -4.32
C ALA A 453 18.96 11.73 -5.28
N SER A 454 18.78 10.52 -4.75
CA SER A 454 18.47 9.32 -5.55
C SER A 454 17.12 9.44 -6.26
N TYR A 455 16.10 9.91 -5.56
CA TYR A 455 14.78 10.15 -6.17
C TYR A 455 14.88 11.21 -7.27
N LEU A 456 15.52 12.35 -7.01
CA LEU A 456 15.68 13.42 -7.99
C LEU A 456 16.52 12.99 -9.19
N TYR A 457 17.56 12.19 -8.98
CA TYR A 457 18.33 11.59 -10.05
C TYR A 457 17.47 10.70 -10.95
N ALA A 458 16.68 9.81 -10.36
CA ALA A 458 15.75 8.93 -11.10
C ALA A 458 14.67 9.73 -11.85
N GLU A 459 14.15 10.82 -11.26
CA GLU A 459 13.20 11.74 -11.90
C GLU A 459 13.82 12.45 -13.12
N CYS A 460 15.07 12.95 -12.98
CA CYS A 460 15.80 13.55 -14.10
C CYS A 460 16.05 12.52 -15.22
N GLN A 461 16.45 11.29 -14.89
CA GLN A 461 16.64 10.22 -15.87
C GLN A 461 15.33 9.85 -16.58
N ALA A 462 14.22 9.78 -15.84
CA ALA A 462 12.91 9.53 -16.42
C ALA A 462 12.50 10.65 -17.39
N LEU A 463 12.70 11.92 -17.02
CA LEU A 463 12.41 13.06 -17.90
C LEU A 463 13.34 13.10 -19.12
N LEU A 464 14.62 12.72 -18.98
CA LEU A 464 15.54 12.55 -20.12
C LEU A 464 14.99 11.53 -21.13
N CYS A 465 14.55 10.37 -20.64
CA CYS A 465 13.96 9.36 -21.50
C CYS A 465 12.66 9.87 -22.18
N MET A 466 11.79 10.53 -21.42
CA MET A 466 10.56 11.12 -21.94
C MET A 466 10.84 12.24 -22.96
N ALA A 467 11.80 13.12 -22.69
CA ALA A 467 12.17 14.21 -23.58
C ALA A 467 12.70 13.69 -24.92
N ARG A 468 13.55 12.66 -24.89
CA ARG A 468 14.02 11.97 -26.11
C ARG A 468 12.87 11.34 -26.88
N GLN A 469 11.97 10.66 -26.21
CA GLN A 469 10.79 10.02 -26.82
C GLN A 469 9.84 11.04 -27.48
N LEU A 470 9.74 12.26 -26.90
CA LEU A 470 8.89 13.36 -27.38
C LEU A 470 9.60 14.35 -28.30
N GLY A 471 10.89 14.13 -28.62
CA GLY A 471 11.69 15.03 -29.47
C GLY A 471 11.95 16.38 -28.82
N ARG A 472 12.01 16.50 -27.49
CA ARG A 472 12.25 17.74 -26.74
C ARG A 472 13.72 17.93 -26.40
N GLU A 473 14.59 17.89 -27.41
CA GLU A 473 16.05 17.86 -27.28
C GLU A 473 16.63 19.10 -26.55
N GLY A 474 15.96 20.25 -26.61
CA GLY A 474 16.41 21.47 -25.93
C GLY A 474 16.47 21.39 -24.40
N LEU A 475 15.81 20.40 -23.78
CA LEU A 475 15.82 20.19 -22.32
C LEU A 475 16.93 19.23 -21.85
N LEU A 476 17.52 18.45 -22.76
CA LEU A 476 18.47 17.41 -22.40
C LEU A 476 19.71 17.93 -21.65
N PRO A 477 20.39 19.05 -22.08
CA PRO A 477 21.58 19.51 -21.40
C PRO A 477 21.38 19.87 -19.93
N LEU A 478 20.24 20.52 -19.59
CA LEU A 478 19.94 20.89 -18.22
C LEU A 478 19.68 19.64 -17.36
N LEU A 479 18.91 18.68 -17.88
CA LEU A 479 18.59 17.45 -17.15
C LEU A 479 19.84 16.57 -16.95
N GLU A 480 20.74 16.52 -17.97
CA GLU A 480 22.03 15.82 -17.87
C GLU A 480 22.96 16.48 -16.84
N GLU A 481 22.99 17.80 -16.79
CA GLU A 481 23.75 18.53 -15.76
C GLU A 481 23.24 18.23 -14.35
N ARG A 482 21.92 18.26 -14.14
CA ARG A 482 21.30 17.90 -12.85
C ARG A 482 21.65 16.48 -12.44
N CYS A 483 21.59 15.52 -13.36
CA CYS A 483 22.01 14.13 -13.09
C CYS A 483 23.46 14.06 -12.62
N LEU A 484 24.38 14.75 -13.30
CA LEU A 484 25.79 14.76 -12.94
C LEU A 484 26.04 15.39 -11.56
N ARG A 485 25.34 16.49 -11.25
CA ARG A 485 25.47 17.16 -9.94
C ARG A 485 24.96 16.26 -8.82
N LEU A 486 23.74 15.70 -8.95
CA LEU A 486 23.15 14.80 -7.96
C LEU A 486 24.00 13.55 -7.73
N ALA A 487 24.46 12.89 -8.81
CA ALA A 487 25.35 11.74 -8.69
C ALA A 487 26.68 12.10 -8.01
N GLY A 488 27.28 13.24 -8.37
CA GLY A 488 28.50 13.72 -7.75
C GLY A 488 28.36 14.01 -6.25
N GLY A 489 27.25 14.62 -5.83
CA GLY A 489 26.93 14.88 -4.41
C GLY A 489 26.74 13.58 -3.63
N VAL A 490 25.99 12.63 -4.18
CA VAL A 490 25.82 11.29 -3.57
C VAL A 490 27.17 10.60 -3.43
N GLU A 491 27.99 10.53 -4.48
CA GLU A 491 29.31 9.88 -4.40
C GLU A 491 30.24 10.57 -3.40
N ALA A 492 30.17 11.90 -3.23
CA ALA A 492 30.93 12.63 -2.23
C ALA A 492 30.50 12.29 -0.78
N SER A 493 29.29 11.80 -0.56
CA SER A 493 28.79 11.38 0.75
C SER A 493 29.24 9.98 1.16
N TRP A 494 29.99 9.26 0.35
CA TRP A 494 30.46 7.91 0.64
C TRP A 494 31.47 7.85 1.77
N SER A 495 31.28 6.93 2.69
CA SER A 495 32.21 6.63 3.77
C SER A 495 32.96 5.33 3.49
N GLN A 496 34.25 5.41 3.12
CA GLN A 496 35.08 4.23 2.91
C GLN A 496 35.22 3.38 4.17
N ALA A 497 35.20 3.99 5.36
CA ALA A 497 35.33 3.25 6.62
C ALA A 497 34.05 2.49 7.02
N ARG A 498 32.92 2.85 6.45
CA ARG A 498 31.61 2.25 6.76
C ARG A 498 31.03 1.48 5.59
N HIS A 499 31.60 1.57 4.40
CA HIS A 499 31.12 1.00 3.13
C HIS A 499 29.65 1.37 2.84
N THR A 500 29.27 2.65 3.12
CA THR A 500 27.92 3.16 2.89
C THR A 500 27.95 4.66 2.62
N TYR A 501 26.90 5.14 1.98
CA TYR A 501 26.61 6.57 1.91
C TYR A 501 26.23 7.11 3.28
N GLN A 502 26.27 8.43 3.48
CA GLN A 502 25.95 9.08 4.72
C GLN A 502 25.08 10.32 4.47
N HIS A 503 24.26 10.69 5.45
CA HIS A 503 23.71 12.04 5.49
C HIS A 503 24.85 13.04 5.66
N ILE A 504 24.78 14.19 5.01
CA ILE A 504 25.79 15.25 5.14
C ILE A 504 25.13 16.56 5.59
N ASP A 505 25.90 17.38 6.27
CA ASP A 505 25.46 18.73 6.63
C ASP A 505 25.42 19.60 5.38
N ARG A 506 24.30 20.26 5.09
CA ARG A 506 24.06 21.09 3.92
C ARG A 506 25.19 22.12 3.67
N ASP A 507 25.58 22.91 4.71
CA ASP A 507 26.50 24.04 4.52
C ASP A 507 27.98 23.62 4.56
N MET A 508 28.26 22.41 4.99
CA MET A 508 29.64 21.94 5.22
C MET A 508 30.04 20.74 4.38
N HIS A 509 29.05 20.03 3.82
CA HIS A 509 29.22 18.80 3.03
C HIS A 509 30.09 17.74 3.76
N VAL A 510 29.87 17.58 5.04
CA VAL A 510 30.53 16.57 5.89
C VAL A 510 29.51 15.84 6.74
N SER A 511 29.88 14.65 7.22
CA SER A 511 29.05 13.77 8.05
C SER A 511 29.66 13.63 9.46
N PRO A 512 29.53 14.63 10.34
CA PRO A 512 30.11 14.56 11.65
C PRO A 512 29.39 13.53 12.53
N GLN A 513 30.18 12.79 13.31
CA GLN A 513 29.69 11.93 14.38
C GLN A 513 29.50 12.75 15.64
N GLY A 514 28.26 12.86 16.11
CA GLY A 514 27.92 13.63 17.29
C GLY A 514 27.44 12.75 18.45
N GLY A 515 27.22 13.43 19.60
CA GLY A 515 26.78 12.75 20.82
C GLY A 515 26.22 13.73 21.84
N LYS A 516 25.87 13.23 23.03
CA LYS A 516 25.34 14.06 24.11
C LYS A 516 26.45 14.88 24.76
N LEU A 517 26.31 16.21 24.71
CA LEU A 517 27.24 17.17 25.30
C LEU A 517 26.91 17.50 26.77
N GLY A 518 25.65 17.40 27.16
CA GLY A 518 25.24 17.62 28.52
C GLY A 518 23.72 17.79 28.70
N ARG A 519 23.36 18.11 29.98
CA ARG A 519 21.98 18.31 30.41
C ARG A 519 21.89 19.31 31.52
N GLY A 520 20.82 20.11 31.54
CA GLY A 520 20.50 21.00 32.65
C GLY A 520 19.01 21.09 32.93
N LYS A 521 18.61 21.71 34.04
CA LYS A 521 17.21 21.95 34.41
C LYS A 521 16.93 23.43 34.59
N GLY A 522 15.80 23.88 34.04
CA GLY A 522 15.40 25.29 34.12
C GLY A 522 16.32 26.21 33.33
N ALA A 523 16.57 27.42 33.84
CA ALA A 523 17.58 28.33 33.32
C ALA A 523 18.94 27.90 33.84
N PHE A 524 19.92 27.70 32.94
CA PHE A 524 21.28 27.24 33.29
C PHE A 524 22.30 27.61 32.22
N ARG A 525 23.57 27.61 32.60
CA ARG A 525 24.69 27.65 31.65
C ARG A 525 25.50 26.35 31.79
N LEU A 526 25.72 25.70 30.65
CA LEU A 526 26.53 24.50 30.52
C LEU A 526 27.86 24.89 29.85
N THR A 527 28.95 24.75 30.55
CA THR A 527 30.31 24.87 30.00
C THR A 527 30.64 23.53 29.34
N ILE A 528 31.01 23.55 28.08
CA ILE A 528 31.31 22.35 27.25
C ILE A 528 32.80 22.31 26.97
N ASP A 529 33.35 23.41 26.40
CA ASP A 529 34.75 23.60 26.01
C ASP A 529 35.36 22.45 25.21
N GLU A 530 34.54 21.89 24.30
CA GLU A 530 34.87 20.73 23.44
C GLU A 530 35.19 21.17 22.03
N THR A 531 36.22 20.55 21.43
CA THR A 531 36.65 20.76 20.04
C THR A 531 36.39 19.49 19.22
N PHE A 532 35.85 19.65 18.03
CA PHE A 532 35.44 18.57 17.12
C PHE A 532 36.34 18.52 15.89
N ASP A 533 36.63 17.34 15.43
CA ASP A 533 37.44 17.12 14.21
C ASP A 533 36.76 17.69 12.97
N GLN A 534 35.45 17.52 12.87
CA GLN A 534 34.60 18.13 11.85
C GLN A 534 33.63 19.13 12.48
N PRO A 535 33.30 20.22 11.79
CA PRO A 535 32.29 21.17 12.28
C PRO A 535 30.92 20.50 12.32
N LEU A 536 30.20 20.73 13.41
CA LEU A 536 28.87 20.13 13.63
C LEU A 536 27.85 21.15 14.14
N ARG A 537 26.55 20.80 14.02
CA ARG A 537 25.45 21.58 14.58
C ARG A 537 25.15 21.13 15.98
N VAL A 538 24.57 22.05 16.77
CA VAL A 538 24.03 21.75 18.09
C VAL A 538 22.55 21.45 17.97
N LEU A 539 22.16 20.31 18.52
CA LEU A 539 20.77 19.89 18.62
C LEU A 539 20.32 20.00 20.09
N LEU A 540 19.23 20.68 20.32
CA LEU A 540 18.63 20.91 21.63
C LEU A 540 17.34 20.12 21.76
N ARG A 541 17.14 19.46 22.92
CA ARG A 541 15.88 18.83 23.29
C ARG A 541 15.42 19.33 24.64
N ILE A 542 14.22 19.90 24.71
CA ILE A 542 13.57 20.33 25.96
C ILE A 542 12.46 19.32 26.28
N ASN A 543 12.45 18.82 27.51
CA ASN A 543 11.42 17.93 28.04
C ASN A 543 10.77 18.53 29.25
N GLY A 544 9.47 18.38 29.44
CA GLY A 544 8.76 18.89 30.60
C GLY A 544 7.41 18.21 30.82
N PRO A 545 6.73 18.51 31.93
CA PRO A 545 5.47 17.87 32.30
C PRO A 545 4.24 18.47 31.63
N GLU A 546 4.39 19.53 30.84
CA GLU A 546 3.26 20.24 30.22
C GLU A 546 3.34 20.21 28.71
N GLU A 547 2.24 19.89 28.07
CA GLU A 547 2.07 19.85 26.62
C GLU A 547 1.85 21.26 26.04
N LYS A 548 2.88 22.07 26.04
CA LYS A 548 2.83 23.43 25.47
C LYS A 548 4.19 23.95 25.03
N ALA A 549 4.16 24.88 24.09
CA ALA A 549 5.34 25.66 23.71
C ALA A 549 5.78 26.60 24.85
N HIS A 550 7.08 26.71 25.02
CA HIS A 550 7.68 27.54 26.06
C HIS A 550 8.42 28.73 25.45
N ASN A 551 8.39 29.87 26.16
CA ASN A 551 9.13 31.07 25.80
C ASN A 551 10.59 30.98 26.30
N CYS A 552 11.33 30.00 25.76
CA CYS A 552 12.74 29.82 26.11
C CYS A 552 13.67 30.48 25.09
N ARG A 553 14.83 30.91 25.51
CA ARG A 553 15.92 31.38 24.66
C ARG A 553 17.17 30.55 24.95
N VAL A 554 17.87 30.19 23.88
CA VAL A 554 19.14 29.48 24.02
C VAL A 554 20.23 30.27 23.32
N SER A 555 21.34 30.50 24.01
CA SER A 555 22.55 31.11 23.48
C SER A 555 23.66 30.05 23.37
N ILE A 556 24.30 29.91 22.24
CA ILE A 556 25.41 29.00 21.97
C ILE A 556 26.62 29.84 21.67
N ARG A 557 27.69 29.69 22.45
CA ARG A 557 28.99 30.32 22.23
C ARG A 557 29.97 29.29 21.71
N GLY A 558 30.63 29.61 20.61
CA GLY A 558 31.60 28.70 20.01
C GLY A 558 32.38 29.33 18.86
N ARG A 559 33.20 28.52 18.21
CA ARG A 559 34.02 28.90 17.04
C ARG A 559 33.57 28.13 15.79
N GLY A 560 33.27 28.86 14.75
CA GLY A 560 32.92 28.28 13.43
C GLY A 560 34.16 27.93 12.60
N LYS A 561 33.96 27.49 11.34
CA LYS A 561 34.97 27.03 10.37
C LYS A 561 36.14 28.00 10.21
N ARG A 562 35.92 29.32 10.33
CA ARG A 562 36.95 30.34 10.16
C ARG A 562 37.68 30.71 11.45
N GLY A 563 37.51 29.90 12.54
CA GLY A 563 38.14 30.12 13.85
C GLY A 563 37.61 31.34 14.61
N ARG A 564 36.64 32.08 14.07
CA ARG A 564 36.00 33.24 14.74
C ARG A 564 35.05 32.79 15.82
N SER A 565 35.24 33.29 17.05
CA SER A 565 34.31 33.08 18.14
C SER A 565 33.06 33.93 17.95
N GLY A 566 31.89 33.36 18.16
CA GLY A 566 30.61 34.04 18.03
C GLY A 566 29.54 33.43 18.93
N THR A 567 28.47 34.17 19.15
CA THR A 567 27.30 33.69 19.87
C THR A 567 26.13 33.61 18.91
N GLU A 568 25.44 32.48 18.88
CA GLU A 568 24.15 32.29 18.22
C GLU A 568 23.05 32.36 19.28
N LYS A 569 21.92 32.97 18.93
CA LYS A 569 20.73 33.03 19.79
C LYS A 569 19.59 32.29 19.09
N ILE A 570 19.10 31.24 19.69
CA ILE A 570 17.93 30.47 19.23
C ILE A 570 16.69 31.02 19.94
N ALA A 571 15.79 31.62 19.15
CA ALA A 571 14.54 32.20 19.64
C ALA A 571 13.48 31.10 19.89
N PRO A 572 12.47 31.35 20.75
CA PRO A 572 11.40 30.39 21.07
C PRO A 572 10.70 29.82 19.84
N ARG A 573 10.48 30.64 18.80
CA ARG A 573 9.83 30.25 17.54
C ARG A 573 10.61 29.24 16.67
N ARG A 574 11.87 29.01 17.01
CA ARG A 574 12.74 28.05 16.30
C ARG A 574 12.61 26.63 16.87
N PHE A 575 11.96 26.50 18.03
CA PHE A 575 11.66 25.19 18.60
C PHE A 575 10.42 24.60 17.94
N GLN A 576 10.56 23.39 17.44
CA GLN A 576 9.45 22.54 17.03
C GLN A 576 8.93 21.81 18.27
N TRP A 577 7.70 22.13 18.68
CA TRP A 577 7.07 21.55 19.85
C TRP A 577 6.14 20.41 19.43
N PHE A 578 6.25 19.30 20.16
CA PHE A 578 5.38 18.15 20.01
C PHE A 578 5.10 17.59 21.41
N TRP A 579 3.83 17.70 21.84
CA TRP A 579 3.40 17.30 23.19
C TRP A 579 4.21 18.02 24.28
N ASP A 580 4.93 17.25 25.11
CA ASP A 580 5.70 17.71 26.27
C ASP A 580 7.19 18.02 25.99
N HIS A 581 7.58 17.95 24.72
CA HIS A 581 8.97 18.21 24.32
C HIS A 581 9.09 19.10 23.09
N GLY A 582 10.23 19.75 22.98
CA GLY A 582 10.58 20.62 21.87
C GLY A 582 12.02 20.42 21.43
N THR A 583 12.27 20.47 20.12
CA THR A 583 13.61 20.35 19.54
C THR A 583 13.96 21.60 18.74
N ALA A 584 15.25 21.92 18.69
CA ALA A 584 15.79 22.98 17.84
C ALA A 584 17.23 22.64 17.42
N THR A 585 17.55 22.94 16.16
CA THR A 585 18.89 22.80 15.60
C THR A 585 19.52 24.18 15.40
N SER A 586 20.84 24.31 15.67
CA SER A 586 21.57 25.54 15.39
C SER A 586 21.64 25.85 13.90
N GLU A 587 21.61 27.13 13.51
CA GLU A 587 21.91 27.56 12.13
C GLU A 587 23.41 27.47 11.84
N LYS A 588 24.22 27.71 12.86
CA LYS A 588 25.67 27.71 12.73
C LYS A 588 26.24 26.33 12.99
N THR A 589 27.34 26.06 12.33
CA THR A 589 28.22 24.91 12.59
C THR A 589 29.39 25.34 13.48
N TYR A 590 29.88 24.45 14.32
CA TYR A 590 30.90 24.73 15.34
C TYR A 590 32.03 23.71 15.26
N HIS A 591 33.26 24.17 15.14
CA HIS A 591 34.47 23.38 15.44
C HIS A 591 34.75 23.26 16.92
N LYS A 592 34.36 24.30 17.69
CA LYS A 592 34.47 24.30 19.12
C LYS A 592 33.24 24.91 19.75
N ILE A 593 32.65 24.24 20.75
CA ILE A 593 31.56 24.75 21.56
C ILE A 593 32.12 25.11 22.94
N GLU A 594 32.07 26.39 23.30
CA GLU A 594 32.56 26.88 24.57
C GLU A 594 31.51 26.69 25.69
N TRP A 595 30.27 27.13 25.43
CA TRP A 595 29.15 26.97 26.35
C TRP A 595 27.79 27.09 25.65
N VAL A 596 26.77 26.54 26.32
CA VAL A 596 25.35 26.69 25.95
C VAL A 596 24.62 27.25 27.18
N GLU A 597 23.82 28.32 27.00
CA GLU A 597 23.04 28.96 28.05
C GLU A 597 21.55 28.90 27.67
N VAL A 598 20.74 28.47 28.63
CA VAL A 598 19.30 28.36 28.51
C VAL A 598 18.62 29.32 29.45
N GLU A 599 17.73 30.17 28.97
CA GLU A 599 16.99 31.15 29.72
C GLU A 599 15.46 30.96 29.55
N GLY A 600 14.68 31.42 30.52
CA GLY A 600 13.22 31.46 30.43
C GLY A 600 12.53 30.12 30.74
N LEU A 601 13.23 29.08 31.14
CA LEU A 601 12.65 27.81 31.56
C LEU A 601 12.55 27.66 33.07
N ALA A 602 11.45 27.09 33.56
CA ALA A 602 11.29 26.73 34.98
C ALA A 602 12.06 25.42 35.29
N LYS A 603 12.44 25.22 36.56
CA LYS A 603 13.25 24.06 37.03
C LYS A 603 12.62 22.68 36.75
N LYS A 604 11.30 22.61 36.48
CA LYS A 604 10.62 21.37 36.11
C LYS A 604 10.94 20.88 34.70
N TYR A 605 11.52 21.74 33.83
CA TYR A 605 11.93 21.39 32.46
C TYR A 605 13.42 21.03 32.42
N ALA A 606 13.73 20.01 31.65
CA ALA A 606 15.11 19.60 31.39
C ALA A 606 15.47 19.90 29.93
N THR A 607 16.67 20.46 29.72
CA THR A 607 17.23 20.62 28.38
C THR A 607 18.42 19.70 28.22
N GLU A 608 18.41 18.91 27.17
CA GLU A 608 19.54 18.13 26.68
C GLU A 608 20.22 18.88 25.54
N VAL A 609 21.54 18.88 25.55
CA VAL A 609 22.37 19.47 24.49
C VAL A 609 23.14 18.34 23.81
N TRP A 610 23.05 18.28 22.50
CA TRP A 610 23.67 17.24 21.69
C TRP A 610 24.50 17.87 20.56
N ALA A 611 25.64 17.27 20.23
CA ALA A 611 26.26 17.41 18.94
C ALA A 611 25.47 16.59 17.91
N ALA A 612 25.17 17.17 16.76
CA ALA A 612 24.42 16.49 15.70
C ALA A 612 25.23 15.30 15.15
N ASP A 613 24.55 14.18 14.96
CA ASP A 613 25.12 12.93 14.46
C ASP A 613 24.50 12.57 13.11
N TYR A 614 25.26 12.72 12.05
CA TYR A 614 24.85 12.42 10.67
C TYR A 614 25.23 10.98 10.25
N THR A 615 25.91 10.23 11.12
CA THR A 615 26.48 8.92 10.81
C THR A 615 25.56 7.74 11.14
N ARG A 616 24.34 8.02 11.59
CA ARG A 616 23.35 7.00 11.90
C ARG A 616 22.80 6.36 10.61
N GLU A 617 22.55 5.06 10.68
CA GLU A 617 22.28 4.25 9.49
C GLU A 617 20.79 3.87 9.37
N ASP A 618 20.21 4.17 8.22
CA ASP A 618 18.86 3.80 7.81
C ASP A 618 18.81 3.43 6.31
N GLN A 619 17.65 2.97 5.83
CA GLN A 619 17.50 2.46 4.46
C GLN A 619 17.70 3.54 3.39
N SER A 620 17.59 4.83 3.72
CA SER A 620 17.79 5.92 2.76
C SER A 620 19.22 5.95 2.20
N LEU A 621 20.19 5.47 2.99
CA LEU A 621 21.59 5.37 2.61
C LEU A 621 21.84 4.27 1.56
N LEU A 622 20.88 3.37 1.32
CA LEU A 622 20.96 2.28 0.36
C LEU A 622 20.29 2.62 -0.99
N LEU A 623 19.47 3.68 -1.03
CA LEU A 623 18.68 4.05 -2.21
C LEU A 623 19.49 4.52 -3.43
N PRO A 624 20.74 5.00 -3.31
CA PRO A 624 21.60 5.20 -4.48
C PRO A 624 21.73 3.94 -5.35
N LEU A 625 21.69 2.73 -4.78
CA LEU A 625 21.67 1.46 -5.51
C LEU A 625 20.45 1.34 -6.42
N TRP A 626 19.24 1.69 -5.92
CA TRP A 626 18.01 1.70 -6.71
C TRP A 626 18.07 2.70 -7.87
N ALA A 627 18.60 3.89 -7.60
CA ALA A 627 18.71 4.94 -8.60
C ALA A 627 19.76 4.66 -9.70
N GLY A 628 20.67 3.70 -9.48
CA GLY A 628 21.74 3.38 -10.42
C GLY A 628 22.89 4.40 -10.41
N ILE A 629 23.12 5.06 -9.26
CA ILE A 629 24.18 6.09 -9.13
C ILE A 629 25.56 5.46 -8.98
N PRO A 630 25.82 4.49 -8.07
CA PRO A 630 27.17 3.95 -7.87
C PRO A 630 27.69 3.24 -9.12
N ASP A 631 29.00 3.30 -9.34
CA ASP A 631 29.66 2.41 -10.30
C ASP A 631 29.67 0.95 -9.80
N ALA A 632 30.12 0.01 -10.63
CA ALA A 632 30.06 -1.42 -10.31
C ALA A 632 30.87 -1.77 -9.04
N ASP A 633 32.03 -1.16 -8.83
CA ASP A 633 32.89 -1.44 -7.67
C ASP A 633 32.26 -0.91 -6.38
N ARG A 634 31.73 0.32 -6.43
CA ARG A 634 31.01 0.95 -5.33
C ARG A 634 29.73 0.22 -4.98
N ALA A 635 28.97 -0.21 -5.99
CA ALA A 635 27.78 -1.02 -5.80
C ALA A 635 28.13 -2.35 -5.13
N ALA A 636 29.24 -2.99 -5.53
CA ALA A 636 29.69 -4.23 -4.91
C ALA A 636 30.04 -4.03 -3.43
N GLU A 637 30.80 -2.98 -3.06
CA GLU A 637 31.06 -2.66 -1.66
C GLU A 637 29.77 -2.40 -0.86
N LEU A 638 28.84 -1.61 -1.38
CA LEU A 638 27.57 -1.31 -0.73
C LEU A 638 26.72 -2.58 -0.50
N VAL A 639 26.67 -3.45 -1.50
CA VAL A 639 25.88 -4.68 -1.43
C VAL A 639 26.54 -5.66 -0.46
N THR A 640 27.83 -6.01 -0.64
CA THR A 640 28.47 -7.08 0.11
C THR A 640 28.77 -6.72 1.57
N ASP A 641 29.24 -5.48 1.82
CA ASP A 641 29.73 -5.08 3.14
C ASP A 641 28.67 -4.38 3.98
N THR A 642 27.56 -3.92 3.35
CA THR A 642 26.50 -3.21 4.04
C THR A 642 25.14 -3.88 3.94
N LEU A 643 24.59 -4.03 2.74
CA LEU A 643 23.22 -4.51 2.55
C LEU A 643 23.09 -5.99 2.97
N LEU A 644 24.03 -6.84 2.58
CA LEU A 644 24.03 -8.28 2.91
C LEU A 644 24.58 -8.58 4.31
N ASP A 645 25.06 -7.58 5.08
CA ASP A 645 25.49 -7.79 6.46
C ASP A 645 24.27 -8.05 7.36
N ALA A 646 24.16 -9.29 7.86
CA ALA A 646 23.10 -9.70 8.77
C ALA A 646 23.10 -8.93 10.11
N GLN A 647 24.21 -8.30 10.50
CA GLN A 647 24.29 -7.43 11.68
C GLN A 647 23.86 -5.98 11.39
N ARG A 648 23.53 -5.65 10.13
CA ARG A 648 23.08 -4.34 9.72
C ARG A 648 21.69 -4.38 9.11
N TYR A 649 21.51 -5.05 7.96
CA TYR A 649 20.29 -4.97 7.17
C TYR A 649 19.71 -6.32 6.71
N TRP A 650 20.53 -7.35 6.50
CA TRP A 650 20.07 -8.61 5.89
C TRP A 650 19.38 -9.52 6.91
N ARG A 651 18.11 -9.22 7.21
CA ARG A 651 17.34 -9.95 8.23
C ARG A 651 16.52 -11.11 7.61
N PRO A 652 16.10 -12.08 8.45
CA PRO A 652 15.32 -13.24 7.99
C PRO A 652 14.07 -12.91 7.16
N TYR A 653 13.43 -11.76 7.39
CA TYR A 653 12.15 -11.43 6.74
C TYR A 653 12.17 -10.10 5.99
N GLY A 654 13.32 -9.66 5.54
CA GLY A 654 13.51 -8.48 4.71
C GLY A 654 14.51 -7.48 5.27
N ILE A 655 14.68 -6.36 4.60
CA ILE A 655 15.59 -5.28 4.98
C ILE A 655 14.84 -4.32 5.89
N PRO A 656 15.27 -4.14 7.17
CA PRO A 656 14.65 -3.20 8.08
C PRO A 656 14.93 -1.75 7.68
N ASN A 657 14.03 -0.84 8.05
CA ASN A 657 14.11 0.58 7.74
C ASN A 657 15.32 1.27 8.41
N ILE A 658 15.83 0.73 9.50
CA ILE A 658 17.07 1.20 10.15
C ILE A 658 18.01 0.02 10.44
N SER A 659 19.30 0.31 10.51
CA SER A 659 20.32 -0.70 10.83
C SER A 659 20.09 -1.33 12.20
N VAL A 660 20.25 -2.65 12.29
CA VAL A 660 20.16 -3.38 13.58
C VAL A 660 21.19 -2.89 14.60
N LYS A 661 22.33 -2.33 14.14
CA LYS A 661 23.36 -1.73 15.01
C LYS A 661 22.93 -0.40 15.62
N ASP A 662 21.88 0.25 15.09
CA ASP A 662 21.41 1.51 15.64
C ASP A 662 20.71 1.31 16.99
N ALA A 663 20.98 2.21 17.95
CA ALA A 663 20.40 2.16 19.28
C ALA A 663 18.86 2.35 19.31
N ALA A 664 18.28 2.88 18.23
CA ALA A 664 16.83 3.02 18.07
C ALA A 664 16.16 1.74 17.51
N PHE A 665 16.94 0.74 17.10
CA PHE A 665 16.37 -0.49 16.57
C PHE A 665 15.54 -1.22 17.61
N HIS A 666 14.23 -1.17 17.41
CA HIS A 666 13.25 -1.81 18.28
C HIS A 666 11.97 -2.09 17.42
N PRO A 667 11.98 -3.12 16.57
CA PRO A 667 10.87 -3.37 15.66
C PRO A 667 9.59 -3.76 16.42
N GLY A 668 8.54 -2.97 16.23
CA GLY A 668 7.25 -3.15 16.90
C GLY A 668 6.28 -2.02 16.58
N PRO A 669 5.06 -2.03 17.14
CA PRO A 669 4.00 -1.08 16.79
C PRO A 669 4.33 0.40 17.07
N GLN A 670 5.28 0.68 17.96
CA GLN A 670 5.72 2.03 18.33
C GLN A 670 7.24 2.16 18.28
N GLY A 671 7.92 1.25 17.61
CA GLY A 671 9.35 1.17 17.48
C GLY A 671 9.84 1.56 16.10
N ALA A 672 11.14 1.38 15.86
CA ALA A 672 11.80 1.62 14.58
C ALA A 672 12.57 0.36 14.13
N GLY A 673 12.69 0.16 12.81
CA GLY A 673 13.31 -1.01 12.20
C GLY A 673 12.30 -2.02 11.65
N SER A 674 11.10 -1.58 11.32
CA SER A 674 10.13 -2.36 10.55
C SER A 674 10.63 -2.62 9.12
N VAL A 675 10.05 -3.61 8.44
CA VAL A 675 10.29 -3.93 7.03
C VAL A 675 9.17 -3.31 6.20
N GLY A 676 9.48 -2.24 5.48
CA GLY A 676 8.58 -1.58 4.54
C GLY A 676 8.69 -2.18 3.14
N MET A 677 7.57 -2.66 2.57
CA MET A 677 7.58 -3.32 1.25
C MET A 677 8.08 -2.41 0.13
N ILE A 678 7.81 -1.10 0.19
CA ILE A 678 8.18 -0.18 -0.89
C ILE A 678 9.69 -0.03 -1.03
N TRP A 679 10.41 0.21 0.07
CA TRP A 679 11.86 0.37 0.02
C TRP A 679 12.55 -0.96 -0.28
N ASN A 680 12.02 -2.08 0.24
CA ASN A 680 12.49 -3.40 -0.14
C ASN A 680 12.26 -3.71 -1.63
N THR A 681 11.15 -3.23 -2.22
CA THR A 681 10.91 -3.32 -3.66
C THR A 681 11.94 -2.52 -4.45
N MET A 682 12.21 -1.27 -4.04
CA MET A 682 13.25 -0.43 -4.67
C MET A 682 14.64 -1.06 -4.57
N LEU A 683 15.02 -1.54 -3.37
CA LEU A 683 16.32 -2.20 -3.19
C LEU A 683 16.44 -3.50 -3.98
N GLY A 684 15.35 -4.27 -4.08
CA GLY A 684 15.28 -5.46 -4.94
C GLY A 684 15.44 -5.11 -6.42
N GLU A 685 14.81 -4.02 -6.92
CA GLU A 685 15.06 -3.50 -8.28
C GLU A 685 16.53 -3.12 -8.47
N GLY A 686 17.13 -2.43 -7.48
CA GLY A 686 18.54 -2.06 -7.50
C GLY A 686 19.46 -3.30 -7.59
N LEU A 687 19.21 -4.31 -6.79
CA LEU A 687 19.95 -5.58 -6.84
C LEU A 687 19.90 -6.22 -8.24
N VAL A 688 18.71 -6.32 -8.85
CA VAL A 688 18.56 -6.87 -10.21
C VAL A 688 19.32 -6.01 -11.23
N ASN A 689 19.24 -4.68 -11.15
CA ASN A 689 19.89 -3.77 -12.09
C ASN A 689 21.41 -3.87 -12.07
N TYR A 690 21.99 -4.23 -10.91
CA TYR A 690 23.44 -4.48 -10.76
C TYR A 690 23.85 -5.95 -10.92
N GLY A 691 22.91 -6.83 -11.31
CA GLY A 691 23.22 -8.24 -11.59
C GLY A 691 23.14 -9.16 -10.38
N TYR A 692 22.75 -8.68 -9.19
CA TYR A 692 22.55 -9.47 -7.97
C TYR A 692 21.19 -10.16 -7.97
N CYS A 693 20.89 -10.92 -9.05
CA CYS A 693 19.57 -11.53 -9.26
C CYS A 693 19.25 -12.60 -8.21
N HIS A 694 20.26 -13.32 -7.70
CA HIS A 694 20.08 -14.34 -6.65
C HIS A 694 19.69 -13.69 -5.32
N GLU A 695 20.37 -12.63 -4.93
CA GLU A 695 20.09 -11.85 -3.71
C GLU A 695 18.72 -11.15 -3.79
N ALA A 696 18.34 -10.67 -4.96
CA ALA A 696 17.01 -10.11 -5.20
C ALA A 696 15.90 -11.16 -5.05
N ALA A 697 16.13 -12.39 -5.55
CA ALA A 697 15.20 -13.51 -5.37
C ALA A 697 15.12 -13.95 -3.91
N GLU A 698 16.24 -13.96 -3.19
CA GLU A 698 16.27 -14.27 -1.76
C GLU A 698 15.52 -13.19 -0.95
N LEU A 699 15.75 -11.91 -1.24
CA LEU A 699 14.99 -10.81 -0.63
C LEU A 699 13.50 -10.97 -0.86
N LEU A 700 13.10 -11.21 -2.12
CA LEU A 700 11.70 -11.46 -2.47
C LEU A 700 11.12 -12.64 -1.67
N SER A 701 11.86 -13.75 -1.53
CA SER A 701 11.43 -14.92 -0.76
C SER A 701 11.17 -14.56 0.71
N ARG A 702 12.03 -13.76 1.33
CA ARG A 702 11.89 -13.29 2.71
C ARG A 702 10.64 -12.43 2.88
N LEU A 703 10.36 -11.52 1.94
CA LEU A 703 9.18 -10.68 1.95
C LEU A 703 7.90 -11.50 1.75
N MET A 704 7.93 -12.46 0.83
CA MET A 704 6.80 -13.37 0.58
C MET A 704 6.45 -14.20 1.81
N GLN A 705 7.45 -14.71 2.55
CA GLN A 705 7.21 -15.44 3.80
C GLN A 705 6.44 -14.62 4.82
N SER A 706 6.78 -13.33 5.00
CA SER A 706 6.06 -12.41 5.90
C SER A 706 4.63 -12.17 5.45
N ALA A 707 4.42 -11.88 4.17
CA ALA A 707 3.11 -11.64 3.59
C ALA A 707 2.20 -12.88 3.68
N ILE A 708 2.71 -14.06 3.31
CA ILE A 708 2.01 -15.35 3.37
C ILE A 708 1.62 -15.68 4.82
N SER A 709 2.56 -15.54 5.77
CA SER A 709 2.29 -15.80 7.19
C SER A 709 1.15 -14.95 7.73
N SER A 710 1.14 -13.65 7.43
CA SER A 710 0.08 -12.72 7.84
C SER A 710 -1.25 -13.03 7.18
N LEU A 711 -1.28 -13.35 5.90
CA LEU A 711 -2.49 -13.79 5.20
C LEU A 711 -3.04 -15.10 5.78
N ARG A 712 -2.17 -16.00 6.24
CA ARG A 712 -2.57 -17.28 6.85
C ARG A 712 -3.15 -17.08 8.25
N GLN A 713 -2.49 -16.29 9.09
CA GLN A 713 -2.84 -16.10 10.49
C GLN A 713 -3.96 -15.07 10.68
N ASP A 714 -3.82 -13.89 10.07
CA ASP A 714 -4.65 -12.72 10.32
C ASP A 714 -5.64 -12.42 9.19
N LYS A 715 -5.59 -13.18 8.09
CA LYS A 715 -6.39 -12.98 6.86
C LYS A 715 -6.24 -11.57 6.27
N ALA A 716 -5.05 -10.97 6.41
CA ALA A 716 -4.80 -9.60 6.01
C ALA A 716 -3.32 -9.37 5.69
N PHE A 717 -3.04 -8.42 4.79
CA PHE A 717 -1.75 -7.76 4.71
C PHE A 717 -1.65 -6.67 5.78
N PHE A 718 -0.43 -6.35 6.23
CA PHE A 718 -0.17 -5.31 7.23
C PHE A 718 0.60 -4.14 6.62
N GLU A 719 0.60 -3.01 7.30
CA GLU A 719 1.32 -1.80 6.90
C GLU A 719 2.83 -2.05 6.71
N ALA A 720 3.43 -2.82 7.63
CA ALA A 720 4.82 -3.23 7.62
C ALA A 720 4.98 -4.62 8.27
N TYR A 721 6.19 -5.16 8.26
CA TYR A 721 6.49 -6.47 8.82
C TYR A 721 7.67 -6.43 9.80
N HIS A 722 7.73 -7.42 10.68
CA HIS A 722 8.84 -7.55 11.62
C HIS A 722 10.03 -8.24 10.95
N PRO A 723 11.27 -7.70 11.07
CA PRO A 723 12.45 -8.25 10.39
C PRO A 723 12.87 -9.65 10.86
N ASP A 724 12.55 -10.02 12.11
CA ASP A 724 13.03 -11.24 12.78
C ASP A 724 11.89 -12.18 13.22
N ALA A 725 10.62 -11.83 12.96
CA ALA A 725 9.48 -12.66 13.34
C ALA A 725 8.39 -12.61 12.26
N LEU A 726 7.71 -13.72 12.01
CA LEU A 726 6.61 -13.83 11.04
C LEU A 726 5.33 -13.17 11.59
N ARG A 727 5.33 -11.86 11.67
CA ARG A 727 4.17 -11.07 12.10
C ARG A 727 4.10 -9.73 11.39
N GLY A 728 2.88 -9.25 11.15
CA GLY A 728 2.60 -7.90 10.68
C GLY A 728 2.75 -6.83 11.77
N ILE A 729 2.97 -5.60 11.37
CA ILE A 729 3.08 -4.40 12.21
C ILE A 729 2.16 -3.33 11.60
N GLY A 730 1.48 -2.56 12.44
CA GLY A 730 0.58 -1.49 12.02
C GLY A 730 -0.83 -1.97 11.64
N GLU A 731 -1.48 -1.26 10.74
CA GLU A 731 -2.88 -1.49 10.34
C GLU A 731 -3.05 -2.76 9.48
N ARG A 732 -4.16 -3.47 9.70
CA ARG A 732 -4.58 -4.63 8.88
C ARG A 732 -5.19 -4.18 7.55
N ASN A 733 -5.20 -5.09 6.56
CA ASN A 733 -5.73 -4.87 5.20
C ASN A 733 -5.11 -3.64 4.53
N HIS A 734 -3.81 -3.42 4.78
CA HIS A 734 -3.11 -2.23 4.35
C HIS A 734 -2.43 -2.45 3.00
N LEU A 735 -2.64 -1.50 2.09
CA LEU A 735 -2.12 -1.53 0.73
C LEU A 735 -0.58 -1.59 0.65
N CYS A 736 0.11 -0.96 1.62
CA CYS A 736 1.58 -0.88 1.61
C CYS A 736 2.28 -2.20 1.87
N GLY A 737 1.60 -3.18 2.44
CA GLY A 737 2.20 -4.48 2.77
C GLY A 737 1.76 -5.63 1.87
N VAL A 738 1.13 -5.37 0.74
CA VAL A 738 0.76 -6.41 -0.23
C VAL A 738 1.99 -7.13 -0.77
N ALA A 739 1.84 -8.40 -1.12
CA ALA A 739 2.91 -9.16 -1.76
C ALA A 739 3.44 -8.41 -3.00
N PRO A 740 4.76 -8.24 -3.15
CA PRO A 740 5.36 -7.30 -4.10
C PRO A 740 5.35 -7.86 -5.54
N LEU A 741 4.17 -7.85 -6.18
CA LEU A 741 3.96 -8.35 -7.55
C LEU A 741 4.92 -7.71 -8.57
N HIS A 742 5.15 -6.40 -8.46
CA HIS A 742 6.06 -5.71 -9.36
C HIS A 742 7.50 -6.23 -9.22
N LEU A 743 7.98 -6.38 -7.98
CA LEU A 743 9.32 -6.95 -7.73
C LEU A 743 9.41 -8.40 -8.20
N PHE A 744 8.35 -9.20 -7.98
CA PHE A 744 8.30 -10.58 -8.47
C PHE A 744 8.50 -10.65 -10.00
N LEU A 745 7.75 -9.86 -10.76
CA LEU A 745 7.88 -9.83 -12.22
C LEU A 745 9.26 -9.29 -12.67
N HIS A 746 9.81 -8.31 -11.93
CA HIS A 746 11.12 -7.73 -12.22
C HIS A 746 12.25 -8.75 -11.96
N VAL A 747 12.21 -9.47 -10.85
CA VAL A 747 13.15 -10.56 -10.51
C VAL A 747 13.02 -11.73 -11.50
N LEU A 748 11.79 -12.05 -11.92
CA LEU A 748 11.54 -13.04 -12.97
C LEU A 748 12.06 -12.59 -14.36
N GLY A 749 12.40 -11.30 -14.51
CA GLY A 749 12.83 -10.73 -15.78
C GLY A 749 11.71 -10.60 -16.81
N VAL A 750 10.48 -10.33 -16.38
CA VAL A 750 9.29 -10.22 -17.26
C VAL A 750 8.65 -8.84 -17.11
N ARG A 751 8.47 -8.12 -18.22
CA ARG A 751 7.65 -6.91 -18.29
C ARG A 751 6.57 -7.06 -19.36
N LEU A 752 5.33 -7.08 -18.91
CA LEU A 752 4.15 -7.20 -19.77
C LEU A 752 3.82 -5.85 -20.39
N ILE A 753 3.71 -5.78 -21.72
CA ILE A 753 3.41 -4.54 -22.47
C ILE A 753 2.03 -4.70 -23.15
N SER A 754 1.86 -5.76 -23.91
CA SER A 754 0.57 -6.13 -24.51
C SER A 754 0.48 -7.66 -24.63
N PRO A 755 -0.70 -8.24 -24.88
CA PRO A 755 -0.82 -9.68 -25.11
C PRO A 755 0.05 -10.21 -26.25
N ARG A 756 0.54 -9.32 -27.11
CA ARG A 756 1.40 -9.63 -28.26
C ARG A 756 2.84 -9.12 -28.11
N LYS A 757 3.17 -8.52 -26.96
CA LYS A 757 4.47 -7.87 -26.78
C LYS A 757 4.93 -7.94 -25.35
N VAL A 758 6.10 -8.52 -25.10
CA VAL A 758 6.67 -8.72 -23.79
C VAL A 758 8.18 -8.46 -23.82
N TRP A 759 8.69 -7.85 -22.77
CA TRP A 759 10.11 -7.70 -22.52
C TRP A 759 10.58 -8.83 -21.62
N ILE A 760 11.64 -9.53 -22.02
CA ILE A 760 12.27 -10.61 -21.26
C ILE A 760 13.74 -10.26 -21.02
N ALA A 761 14.23 -10.46 -19.81
CA ALA A 761 15.63 -10.19 -19.44
C ALA A 761 16.16 -11.20 -18.41
N GLY A 762 17.46 -11.44 -18.42
CA GLY A 762 18.17 -12.27 -17.44
C GLY A 762 17.77 -13.74 -17.45
N ARG A 763 18.36 -14.50 -16.52
CA ARG A 763 17.95 -15.86 -16.16
C ARG A 763 16.84 -15.84 -15.12
N SER A 764 16.02 -16.88 -15.07
CA SER A 764 15.11 -17.06 -13.94
C SER A 764 15.92 -17.48 -12.70
N PRO A 765 15.89 -16.71 -11.60
CA PRO A 765 16.61 -17.08 -10.39
C PRO A 765 15.84 -18.10 -9.53
N PHE A 766 14.62 -18.48 -9.93
CA PHE A 766 13.80 -19.45 -9.22
C PHE A 766 14.23 -20.88 -9.52
N PRO A 767 14.21 -21.80 -8.51
CA PRO A 767 14.69 -23.17 -8.68
C PRO A 767 13.79 -24.04 -9.56
N GLY A 768 12.54 -23.61 -9.79
CA GLY A 768 11.55 -24.32 -10.59
C GLY A 768 11.00 -23.47 -11.73
N PRO A 769 10.21 -24.09 -12.63
CA PRO A 769 9.54 -23.35 -13.68
C PRO A 769 8.48 -22.40 -13.10
N VAL A 770 8.42 -21.20 -13.65
CA VAL A 770 7.39 -20.20 -13.34
C VAL A 770 6.57 -19.95 -14.60
N THR A 771 5.25 -20.10 -14.51
CA THR A 771 4.32 -19.79 -15.59
C THR A 771 3.55 -18.51 -15.26
N VAL A 772 3.52 -17.58 -16.20
CA VAL A 772 2.75 -16.34 -16.12
C VAL A 772 1.74 -16.33 -17.25
N ARG A 773 0.43 -16.29 -16.94
CA ARG A 773 -0.64 -16.18 -17.94
C ARG A 773 -1.33 -14.84 -17.84
N TRP A 774 -1.47 -14.15 -18.95
CA TRP A 774 -2.05 -12.82 -19.00
C TRP A 774 -2.74 -12.55 -20.35
N ARG A 775 -4.05 -12.38 -20.34
CA ARG A 775 -4.85 -12.04 -21.55
C ARG A 775 -4.57 -12.95 -22.74
N GLY A 776 -4.41 -14.25 -22.49
CA GLY A 776 -4.12 -15.26 -23.52
C GLY A 776 -2.64 -15.41 -23.89
N LEU A 777 -1.76 -14.56 -23.39
CA LEU A 777 -0.32 -14.76 -23.43
C LEU A 777 0.08 -15.72 -22.30
N GLU A 778 0.87 -16.75 -22.60
CA GLU A 778 1.51 -17.61 -21.60
C GLU A 778 3.04 -17.52 -21.73
N ILE A 779 3.71 -17.32 -20.60
CA ILE A 779 5.15 -17.21 -20.48
C ILE A 779 5.61 -18.28 -19.49
N LEU A 780 6.39 -19.23 -19.96
CA LEU A 780 7.08 -20.22 -19.13
C LEU A 780 8.54 -19.83 -18.99
N ARG A 781 8.98 -19.57 -17.77
CA ARG A 781 10.38 -19.24 -17.44
C ARG A 781 11.01 -20.42 -16.68
N GLN A 782 12.12 -20.88 -17.18
CA GLN A 782 13.00 -21.83 -16.49
C GLN A 782 14.41 -21.29 -16.59
N GLU A 783 15.26 -21.52 -15.63
CA GLU A 783 16.64 -21.04 -15.57
C GLU A 783 17.12 -20.25 -16.82
N ASP A 784 17.57 -20.92 -17.87
CA ASP A 784 18.06 -20.34 -19.12
C ASP A 784 17.04 -20.31 -20.25
N HIS A 785 15.88 -20.96 -20.09
CA HIS A 785 14.90 -21.17 -21.13
C HIS A 785 13.61 -20.38 -20.88
N THR A 786 13.14 -19.70 -21.90
CA THR A 786 11.85 -19.02 -21.90
C THR A 786 11.02 -19.47 -23.08
N GLN A 787 9.80 -19.94 -22.84
CA GLN A 787 8.81 -20.21 -23.85
C GLN A 787 7.67 -19.20 -23.75
N LEU A 788 7.31 -18.60 -24.86
CA LEU A 788 6.22 -17.66 -25.01
C LEU A 788 5.18 -18.27 -25.94
N THR A 789 3.94 -18.40 -25.48
CA THR A 789 2.80 -18.79 -26.29
C THR A 789 1.85 -17.61 -26.41
N PHE A 790 1.72 -17.07 -27.60
CA PHE A 790 0.85 -15.94 -27.89
C PHE A 790 -0.63 -16.35 -28.01
N PRO A 791 -1.60 -15.41 -27.93
CA PRO A 791 -3.03 -15.73 -27.95
C PRO A 791 -3.55 -16.48 -29.20
N ASP A 792 -2.82 -16.43 -30.32
CA ASP A 792 -3.12 -17.16 -31.55
C ASP A 792 -2.49 -18.57 -31.60
N GLY A 793 -1.78 -18.99 -30.56
CA GLY A 793 -1.07 -20.25 -30.45
C GLY A 793 0.37 -20.21 -31.02
N HIS A 794 0.87 -19.07 -31.51
CA HIS A 794 2.26 -18.95 -31.97
C HIS A 794 3.21 -19.08 -30.77
N VAL A 795 4.20 -19.95 -30.90
CA VAL A 795 5.20 -20.24 -29.86
C VAL A 795 6.57 -19.67 -30.24
N VAL A 796 7.17 -18.92 -29.34
CA VAL A 796 8.55 -18.44 -29.46
C VAL A 796 9.36 -19.01 -28.30
N GLN A 797 10.49 -19.62 -28.61
CA GLN A 797 11.46 -20.07 -27.62
C GLN A 797 12.67 -19.13 -27.58
N SER A 798 13.22 -18.96 -26.41
CA SER A 798 14.29 -18.01 -26.14
C SER A 798 15.26 -18.64 -25.17
N GLU A 799 16.54 -18.61 -25.52
CA GLU A 799 17.64 -19.01 -24.65
C GLU A 799 18.56 -17.82 -24.39
N GLY A 800 19.29 -17.85 -23.28
CA GLY A 800 20.30 -16.83 -22.91
C GLY A 800 19.75 -15.70 -22.01
N GLU A 801 20.66 -14.85 -21.58
CA GLU A 801 20.45 -13.80 -20.57
C GLU A 801 20.14 -12.42 -21.16
N GLU A 802 20.37 -12.20 -22.46
CA GLU A 802 20.24 -10.90 -23.08
C GLU A 802 18.80 -10.37 -23.01
N ALA A 803 18.67 -9.14 -22.55
CA ALA A 803 17.40 -8.43 -22.51
C ALA A 803 16.87 -8.20 -23.94
N ARG A 804 15.61 -8.61 -24.17
CA ARG A 804 15.00 -8.47 -25.49
C ARG A 804 13.51 -8.22 -25.47
N LEU A 805 13.06 -7.51 -26.46
CA LEU A 805 11.66 -7.34 -26.76
C LEU A 805 11.21 -8.46 -27.69
N VAL A 806 10.22 -9.24 -27.26
CA VAL A 806 9.59 -10.28 -28.07
C VAL A 806 8.20 -9.80 -28.47
N GLU A 807 7.99 -9.70 -29.76
CA GLU A 807 6.74 -9.22 -30.35
C GLU A 807 6.22 -10.21 -31.38
N GLN A 808 4.94 -10.51 -31.27
CA GLN A 808 4.24 -11.30 -32.28
C GLN A 808 4.14 -10.50 -33.57
N ARG A 809 4.82 -10.94 -34.64
CA ARG A 809 4.69 -10.35 -35.96
C ARG A 809 3.33 -10.71 -36.52
N GLY A 810 2.53 -9.70 -36.94
CA GLY A 810 1.21 -9.85 -37.51
C GLY A 810 1.22 -10.51 -38.90
#